data_b3973f803bde1161f26aa198f3d7b0f9
#
_entry.id   b3973f803bde1161f26aa198f3d7b0f9
#
_cell.length_a   1.000
_cell.length_b   1.000
_cell.length_c   1.000
_cell.angle_alpha   90.00
_cell.angle_beta   90.00
_cell.angle_gamma   90.00
#
_symmetry.space_group_name_H-M   'P 1'
#
loop_
_entity.id
_entity.type
_entity.pdbx_description
1 polymer ?
#
loop_
_entity_poly.entity_id
_entity_poly.type
_entity_poly.pdbx_seq_one_letter_code
_entity_poly.pdbx_strand_id
1 'polypeptide(L)'
;MNLYLHLFPAALLGAALISEAANLPWFQRSLVGLEVGPTGSQFGGSTNDTGFATRFNGRDIVRATKDSGAEYLVIWTREGDWAFYNSKLQPKPPGLGERDVLREAVDEGGKLGLPIIAYCQVQYPAHALREHPDWRMVDKDGKPIDGRVCYRSGYLGYLKQMVEEQLAYGIAGFHLDMVDQGFGPPHGCWCATCQREFQAQHGQPMPKGVTLDEGWDRMLAFRYASSERFEQELTAHIRKVNPRATVDYNYHGTPPFSWEVGQRPVQHAGNGDFITGETGVWGFSALTVGLNAEFYKAATPGLPFQIAMQRGVRMYHDQTTRPLADLRWELFTLLSHGGFVTIVDKTGFDGWLDPVAYERFGAAFKEVHAKRAHFGHTPVHEVGLYYSSRTRDWLGRDKPAEVFQSFQGAHKAMEYAHIPWGVVLDENATPATLRQFPVVLLPNVAVLSDQEVARFRDYVEAGGHLIVTGLTATRGWRGEAQGKSSLAELIGAKFVRELDSTDNWVRFRAADSSRATQPLTDAVRADWPFLVRGPAVVYEPTTATTLGELLKPHRTSLHAQNRYNLDWPLSADVPVGPAILLNRIGQGSVLTFAGSPDWATASDHHLTETRRLLANAVRLLNPAPRITIEAPAAVQSVVTDDPATRTLRIHLLGYNAPPQTTPAKERPYVLPVPIEDAPLYRVTVRAAKPFRRAAAVGTSTVVKRRGRNVEALVNDIHECLLLSY
;
A
#
# COMPACT_ATOMS: atom_id res chain seq x y z
N MET A 1 20.11 22.54 -59.10
CA MET A 1 20.36 23.69 -58.21
C MET A 1 19.35 23.64 -57.07
N ASN A 2 19.89 23.49 -55.84
CA ASN A 2 19.21 23.55 -54.54
C ASN A 2 18.36 22.33 -54.08
N LEU A 3 19.08 21.31 -53.56
CA LEU A 3 18.63 20.48 -52.48
C LEU A 3 19.37 20.93 -51.21
N TYR A 4 18.72 21.71 -50.34
CA TYR A 4 19.14 21.93 -48.94
C TYR A 4 17.90 22.29 -48.10
N LEU A 5 17.87 21.77 -46.88
CA LEU A 5 17.01 22.04 -45.78
C LEU A 5 15.76 21.14 -45.65
N HIS A 6 15.91 20.15 -44.73
CA HIS A 6 15.01 19.89 -43.59
C HIS A 6 15.55 18.73 -42.73
N LEU A 7 16.65 19.01 -42.04
CA LEU A 7 17.18 18.10 -41.01
C LEU A 7 17.53 18.90 -39.73
N PHE A 8 16.54 19.67 -39.18
CA PHE A 8 16.69 20.29 -37.88
C PHE A 8 15.31 20.61 -37.27
N PRO A 9 14.59 19.67 -36.63
CA PRO A 9 13.97 19.94 -35.32
C PRO A 9 14.01 18.82 -34.30
N ALA A 10 14.32 17.56 -34.68
CA ALA A 10 14.28 16.44 -33.72
C ALA A 10 15.41 16.49 -32.67
N ALA A 11 16.58 17.01 -33.02
CA ALA A 11 17.72 17.10 -32.12
C ALA A 11 17.57 18.22 -31.06
N LEU A 12 16.88 19.31 -31.42
CA LEU A 12 16.59 20.43 -30.50
C LEU A 12 15.51 20.07 -29.46
N LEU A 13 14.47 19.32 -29.87
CA LEU A 13 13.47 18.80 -28.92
C LEU A 13 14.06 17.76 -27.98
N GLY A 14 14.93 16.87 -28.46
CA GLY A 14 15.63 15.92 -27.64
C GLY A 14 16.58 16.58 -26.62
N ALA A 15 17.28 17.63 -27.01
CA ALA A 15 18.16 18.37 -26.11
C ALA A 15 17.40 19.21 -25.07
N ALA A 16 16.24 19.76 -25.40
CA ALA A 16 15.38 20.49 -24.47
C ALA A 16 14.76 19.55 -23.42
N LEU A 17 14.27 18.38 -23.83
CA LEU A 17 13.72 17.36 -22.91
C LEU A 17 14.80 16.77 -21.99
N ILE A 18 16.02 16.58 -22.47
CA ILE A 18 17.17 16.14 -21.65
C ILE A 18 17.58 17.23 -20.65
N SER A 19 17.50 18.51 -21.06
CA SER A 19 17.80 19.65 -20.17
C SER A 19 16.75 19.85 -19.09
N GLU A 20 15.46 19.64 -19.38
CA GLU A 20 14.39 19.70 -18.38
C GLU A 20 14.50 18.53 -17.37
N ALA A 21 14.73 17.31 -17.83
CA ALA A 21 14.90 16.15 -16.97
C ALA A 21 16.12 16.28 -16.03
N ALA A 22 17.18 16.95 -16.46
CA ALA A 22 18.38 17.18 -15.63
C ALA A 22 18.15 18.19 -14.49
N ASN A 23 17.12 19.05 -14.60
CA ASN A 23 16.75 20.05 -13.61
C ASN A 23 15.73 19.56 -12.56
N LEU A 24 15.14 18.37 -12.75
CA LEU A 24 14.23 17.80 -11.78
C LEU A 24 14.94 17.41 -10.48
N PRO A 25 14.28 17.50 -9.31
CA PRO A 25 14.81 16.97 -8.05
C PRO A 25 15.18 15.49 -8.20
N TRP A 26 16.16 15.04 -7.41
CA TRP A 26 16.68 13.67 -7.51
C TRP A 26 15.58 12.60 -7.45
N PHE A 27 14.59 12.74 -6.56
CA PHE A 27 13.52 11.77 -6.34
C PHE A 27 12.53 11.70 -7.51
N GLN A 28 12.38 12.74 -8.32
CA GLN A 28 11.51 12.73 -9.50
C GLN A 28 12.16 12.07 -10.73
N ARG A 29 13.47 11.88 -10.71
CA ARG A 29 14.22 11.27 -11.82
C ARG A 29 14.78 9.89 -11.51
N SER A 30 14.77 9.49 -10.24
CA SER A 30 15.30 8.21 -9.79
C SER A 30 14.24 7.11 -9.83
N LEU A 31 14.66 5.90 -10.12
CA LEU A 31 13.85 4.67 -10.04
C LEU A 31 14.34 3.76 -8.92
N VAL A 32 15.67 3.71 -8.68
CA VAL A 32 16.27 2.77 -7.74
C VAL A 32 17.36 3.41 -6.90
N GLY A 33 17.40 3.04 -5.63
CA GLY A 33 18.43 3.46 -4.69
C GLY A 33 18.68 2.41 -3.61
N LEU A 34 19.63 2.71 -2.75
CA LEU A 34 19.92 1.89 -1.57
C LEU A 34 19.71 2.69 -0.30
N GLU A 35 19.30 2.01 0.76
CA GLU A 35 19.37 2.48 2.12
C GLU A 35 20.35 1.59 2.87
N VAL A 36 21.38 2.18 3.47
CA VAL A 36 22.44 1.43 4.13
C VAL A 36 22.61 1.88 5.57
N GLY A 37 22.48 0.91 6.48
CA GLY A 37 22.67 1.12 7.91
C GLY A 37 23.37 -0.04 8.59
N PRO A 38 23.98 0.17 9.77
CA PRO A 38 24.63 -0.90 10.51
C PRO A 38 23.63 -1.85 11.15
N THR A 39 24.04 -3.09 11.40
CA THR A 39 23.28 -4.05 12.19
C THR A 39 23.85 -4.08 13.62
N GLY A 40 23.01 -4.02 14.62
CA GLY A 40 23.43 -4.11 16.02
C GLY A 40 22.78 -3.11 16.95
N SER A 41 22.05 -2.16 16.38
CA SER A 41 21.22 -1.23 17.11
C SER A 41 19.83 -1.29 16.50
N GLN A 42 18.91 -1.97 17.14
CA GLN A 42 17.53 -2.14 16.65
C GLN A 42 16.55 -1.47 17.59
N PHE A 43 15.60 -0.68 17.04
CA PHE A 43 14.47 -0.12 17.80
C PHE A 43 14.87 0.52 19.14
N GLY A 44 15.97 1.27 19.14
CA GLY A 44 16.50 1.93 20.33
C GLY A 44 17.42 1.09 21.21
N GLY A 45 17.66 -0.17 20.85
CA GLY A 45 18.75 -0.93 21.47
C GLY A 45 20.11 -0.38 21.05
N SER A 46 20.97 -0.13 22.01
CA SER A 46 22.32 0.37 21.74
C SER A 46 23.34 -0.64 22.21
N THR A 47 24.39 -0.85 21.41
CA THR A 47 25.52 -1.67 21.80
C THR A 47 26.74 -0.80 22.13
N ASN A 48 27.40 -1.09 23.25
CA ASN A 48 28.68 -0.52 23.62
C ASN A 48 29.87 -1.39 23.18
N ASP A 49 29.61 -2.43 22.39
CA ASP A 49 30.67 -3.29 21.85
C ASP A 49 31.59 -2.48 20.94
N THR A 50 32.89 -2.54 21.21
CA THR A 50 33.93 -1.83 20.45
C THR A 50 34.14 -2.41 19.05
N GLY A 51 33.63 -3.61 18.75
CA GLY A 51 33.61 -4.21 17.42
C GLY A 51 32.51 -3.65 16.52
N PHE A 52 31.47 -3.01 17.11
CA PHE A 52 30.36 -2.45 16.36
C PHE A 52 30.80 -1.27 15.50
N ALA A 53 30.43 -1.31 14.21
CA ALA A 53 30.63 -0.25 13.23
C ALA A 53 32.12 0.13 12.95
N THR A 54 33.11 -0.70 13.34
CA THR A 54 34.56 -0.42 13.13
C THR A 54 34.93 -0.26 11.66
N ARG A 55 34.16 -0.89 10.74
CA ARG A 55 34.33 -0.82 9.28
C ARG A 55 33.22 -0.04 8.59
N PHE A 56 32.27 0.53 9.34
CA PHE A 56 31.17 1.32 8.78
C PHE A 56 31.74 2.61 8.18
N ASN A 57 31.91 2.64 6.86
CA ASN A 57 32.70 3.64 6.12
C ASN A 57 31.83 4.27 5.03
N GLY A 58 31.56 5.57 5.17
CA GLY A 58 30.72 6.32 4.24
C GLY A 58 31.23 6.33 2.80
N ARG A 59 32.57 6.41 2.60
CA ARG A 59 33.16 6.39 1.26
C ARG A 59 32.96 5.05 0.56
N ASP A 60 33.22 3.96 1.26
CA ASP A 60 33.09 2.61 0.67
C ASP A 60 31.63 2.27 0.37
N ILE A 61 30.72 2.68 1.24
CA ILE A 61 29.26 2.54 1.03
C ILE A 61 28.84 3.30 -0.24
N VAL A 62 29.27 4.56 -0.40
CA VAL A 62 28.93 5.38 -1.57
C VAL A 62 29.45 4.74 -2.86
N ARG A 63 30.70 4.23 -2.85
CA ARG A 63 31.29 3.55 -4.01
C ARG A 63 30.50 2.28 -4.38
N ALA A 64 30.26 1.41 -3.40
CA ALA A 64 29.50 0.17 -3.63
C ALA A 64 28.08 0.48 -4.14
N THR A 65 27.43 1.50 -3.59
CA THR A 65 26.12 1.98 -4.05
C THR A 65 26.18 2.46 -5.50
N LYS A 66 27.17 3.28 -5.85
CA LYS A 66 27.32 3.80 -7.21
C LYS A 66 27.64 2.69 -8.21
N ASP A 67 28.54 1.77 -7.84
CA ASP A 67 28.94 0.65 -8.69
C ASP A 67 27.81 -0.33 -8.93
N SER A 68 26.87 -0.47 -7.99
CA SER A 68 25.63 -1.25 -8.19
C SER A 68 24.64 -0.58 -9.16
N GLY A 69 24.88 0.66 -9.58
CA GLY A 69 23.99 1.42 -10.46
C GLY A 69 22.82 2.10 -9.74
N ALA A 70 22.84 2.19 -8.42
CA ALA A 70 21.87 3.00 -7.67
C ALA A 70 22.01 4.49 -8.00
N GLU A 71 20.89 5.21 -7.95
CA GLU A 71 20.79 6.61 -8.35
C GLU A 71 20.82 7.58 -7.16
N TYR A 72 20.65 7.06 -5.94
CA TYR A 72 20.76 7.78 -4.67
C TYR A 72 21.12 6.82 -3.54
N LEU A 73 21.58 7.38 -2.42
CA LEU A 73 21.88 6.65 -1.19
C LEU A 73 21.18 7.30 -0.01
N VAL A 74 20.39 6.51 0.71
CA VAL A 74 19.92 6.82 2.07
C VAL A 74 20.94 6.20 3.03
N ILE A 75 21.67 7.01 3.80
CA ILE A 75 22.68 6.53 4.75
C ILE A 75 22.25 6.81 6.17
N TRP A 76 22.38 5.82 7.04
CA TRP A 76 22.05 5.98 8.45
C TRP A 76 22.99 6.97 9.14
N THR A 77 22.41 8.02 9.66
CA THR A 77 23.12 9.07 10.39
C THR A 77 22.88 9.02 11.88
N ARG A 78 21.75 8.40 12.28
CA ARG A 78 21.34 8.31 13.67
C ARG A 78 20.48 7.08 13.92
N GLU A 79 20.73 6.41 15.05
CA GLU A 79 19.86 5.37 15.60
C GLU A 79 20.06 5.25 17.12
N GLY A 80 18.97 5.22 17.87
CA GLY A 80 18.98 4.98 19.32
C GLY A 80 19.88 5.96 20.08
N ASP A 81 20.99 5.45 20.61
CA ASP A 81 22.01 6.21 21.35
C ASP A 81 23.04 6.88 20.46
N TRP A 82 23.17 6.49 19.19
CA TRP A 82 24.33 6.79 18.38
C TRP A 82 24.05 7.74 17.22
N ALA A 83 24.99 8.66 17.01
CA ALA A 83 25.17 9.38 15.76
C ALA A 83 26.37 8.80 15.00
N PHE A 84 26.27 8.64 13.68
CA PHE A 84 27.35 8.15 12.82
C PHE A 84 28.10 9.30 12.13
N TYR A 85 28.06 10.47 12.77
CA TYR A 85 28.74 11.70 12.37
C TYR A 85 29.19 12.49 13.62
N ASN A 86 29.95 13.56 13.44
CA ASN A 86 30.40 14.40 14.55
C ASN A 86 29.24 15.30 15.06
N SER A 87 28.36 14.73 15.84
CA SER A 87 27.25 15.46 16.48
C SER A 87 27.69 16.10 17.81
N LYS A 88 27.12 17.25 18.12
CA LYS A 88 27.23 17.89 19.43
C LYS A 88 26.13 17.44 20.41
N LEU A 89 25.09 16.77 19.88
CA LEU A 89 23.88 16.38 20.62
C LEU A 89 23.88 14.90 21.00
N GLN A 90 24.64 14.08 20.31
CA GLN A 90 24.57 12.63 20.48
C GLN A 90 25.95 12.00 20.25
N PRO A 91 26.39 11.04 21.10
CA PRO A 91 27.71 10.42 20.96
C PRO A 91 27.77 9.48 19.76
N LYS A 92 28.99 9.18 19.32
CA LYS A 92 29.28 8.12 18.34
C LYS A 92 29.40 6.77 19.05
N PRO A 93 29.10 5.63 18.35
CA PRO A 93 29.39 4.32 18.90
C PRO A 93 30.89 4.14 19.11
N PRO A 94 31.34 3.45 20.19
CA PRO A 94 32.76 3.33 20.54
C PRO A 94 33.61 2.75 19.39
N GLY A 95 33.10 1.77 18.64
CA GLY A 95 33.83 1.13 17.53
C GLY A 95 34.07 2.05 16.32
N LEU A 96 33.28 3.10 16.18
CA LEU A 96 33.48 4.05 15.06
C LEU A 96 34.72 4.96 15.24
N GLY A 97 35.16 5.17 16.46
CA GLY A 97 36.32 6.02 16.78
C GLY A 97 36.13 7.47 16.28
N GLU A 98 37.16 8.02 15.64
CA GLU A 98 37.15 9.39 15.13
C GLU A 98 36.44 9.55 13.77
N ARG A 99 35.98 8.47 13.17
CA ARG A 99 35.37 8.50 11.85
C ARG A 99 34.08 9.33 11.85
N ASP A 100 33.85 10.03 10.76
CA ASP A 100 32.65 10.79 10.45
C ASP A 100 32.05 10.24 9.14
N VAL A 101 31.14 9.27 9.28
CA VAL A 101 30.55 8.52 8.15
C VAL A 101 29.76 9.43 7.24
N LEU A 102 29.04 10.41 7.79
CA LEU A 102 28.25 11.35 6.98
C LEU A 102 29.17 12.26 6.15
N ARG A 103 30.27 12.77 6.72
CA ARG A 103 31.26 13.56 5.98
C ARG A 103 31.86 12.73 4.86
N GLU A 104 32.32 11.51 5.17
CA GLU A 104 32.87 10.59 4.17
C GLU A 104 31.91 10.33 3.02
N ALA A 105 30.63 10.13 3.34
CA ALA A 105 29.56 9.85 2.34
C ALA A 105 29.26 11.08 1.48
N VAL A 106 29.12 12.26 2.07
CA VAL A 106 28.80 13.49 1.33
C VAL A 106 29.97 13.90 0.42
N ASP A 107 31.20 13.81 0.91
CA ASP A 107 32.38 14.16 0.12
C ASP A 107 32.59 13.22 -1.08
N GLU A 108 32.34 11.91 -0.90
CA GLU A 108 32.48 10.95 -1.99
C GLU A 108 31.26 11.01 -2.93
N GLY A 109 30.04 11.18 -2.37
CA GLY A 109 28.83 11.36 -3.15
C GLY A 109 28.90 12.58 -4.07
N GLY A 110 29.47 13.69 -3.58
CA GLY A 110 29.71 14.89 -4.39
C GLY A 110 30.63 14.64 -5.58
N LYS A 111 31.69 13.84 -5.40
CA LYS A 111 32.63 13.47 -6.49
C LYS A 111 31.96 12.57 -7.54
N LEU A 112 31.09 11.67 -7.10
CA LEU A 112 30.44 10.67 -7.97
C LEU A 112 29.06 11.11 -8.50
N GLY A 113 28.59 12.30 -8.12
CA GLY A 113 27.28 12.82 -8.48
C GLY A 113 26.13 11.97 -7.94
N LEU A 114 26.30 11.37 -6.74
CA LEU A 114 25.30 10.56 -6.07
C LEU A 114 24.65 11.38 -4.94
N PRO A 115 23.33 11.64 -4.97
CA PRO A 115 22.62 12.29 -3.87
C PRO A 115 22.72 11.46 -2.59
N ILE A 116 23.07 12.12 -1.48
CA ILE A 116 23.16 11.51 -0.15
C ILE A 116 22.01 12.03 0.70
N ILE A 117 21.16 11.13 1.15
CA ILE A 117 19.99 11.38 1.99
C ILE A 117 20.30 10.86 3.41
N ALA A 118 20.09 11.68 4.41
CA ALA A 118 20.30 11.28 5.80
C ALA A 118 19.09 10.50 6.32
N TYR A 119 19.28 9.24 6.71
CA TYR A 119 18.31 8.50 7.51
C TYR A 119 18.35 9.00 8.95
N CYS A 120 17.21 9.38 9.48
CA CYS A 120 17.09 9.83 10.87
C CYS A 120 15.90 9.16 11.54
N GLN A 121 16.16 8.27 12.49
CA GLN A 121 15.13 7.62 13.30
C GLN A 121 14.50 8.64 14.26
N VAL A 122 13.18 8.81 14.23
CA VAL A 122 12.46 9.79 15.08
C VAL A 122 12.11 9.19 16.44
N GLN A 123 11.41 8.08 16.47
CA GLN A 123 11.12 7.36 17.72
C GLN A 123 12.34 6.56 18.21
N TYR A 124 12.28 6.09 19.43
CA TYR A 124 13.38 5.38 20.11
C TYR A 124 14.69 6.20 20.28
N PRO A 125 14.61 7.50 20.60
CA PRO A 125 15.80 8.33 20.82
C PRO A 125 16.39 8.06 22.22
N ALA A 126 17.03 6.92 22.39
CA ALA A 126 17.42 6.42 23.71
C ALA A 126 18.30 7.41 24.48
N HIS A 127 19.27 8.05 23.79
CA HIS A 127 20.13 9.08 24.39
C HIS A 127 19.30 10.27 24.91
N ALA A 128 18.46 10.86 24.05
CA ALA A 128 17.65 12.01 24.42
C ALA A 128 16.65 11.69 25.54
N LEU A 129 16.10 10.47 25.58
CA LEU A 129 15.18 10.03 26.63
C LEU A 129 15.84 9.73 27.96
N ARG A 130 17.17 9.50 28.01
CA ARG A 130 17.89 9.46 29.27
C ARG A 130 18.14 10.86 29.85
N GLU A 131 18.45 11.82 28.98
CA GLU A 131 18.69 13.20 29.38
C GLU A 131 17.40 13.96 29.70
N HIS A 132 16.31 13.63 28.99
CA HIS A 132 15.01 14.24 29.11
C HIS A 132 13.91 13.18 29.29
N PRO A 133 13.81 12.56 30.50
CA PRO A 133 12.81 11.55 30.78
C PRO A 133 11.37 12.03 30.64
N ASP A 134 11.12 13.34 30.81
CA ASP A 134 9.85 14.02 30.68
C ASP A 134 9.33 14.10 29.22
N TRP A 135 10.16 13.79 28.22
CA TRP A 135 9.74 13.72 26.83
C TRP A 135 9.06 12.40 26.46
N ARG A 136 9.11 11.41 27.34
CA ARG A 136 8.45 10.12 27.07
C ARG A 136 6.95 10.26 26.91
N MET A 137 6.39 9.49 26.00
CA MET A 137 4.96 9.23 26.03
C MET A 137 4.61 8.54 27.36
N VAL A 138 3.41 8.84 27.84
CA VAL A 138 2.86 8.30 29.09
C VAL A 138 1.54 7.64 28.78
N ASP A 139 1.33 6.43 29.26
CA ASP A 139 0.07 5.70 29.09
C ASP A 139 -1.07 6.28 29.95
N LYS A 140 -2.29 5.75 29.78
CA LYS A 140 -3.48 6.19 30.53
C LYS A 140 -3.40 6.02 32.05
N ASP A 141 -2.50 5.15 32.51
CA ASP A 141 -2.29 4.83 33.93
C ASP A 141 -1.09 5.60 34.54
N GLY A 142 -0.48 6.50 33.75
CA GLY A 142 0.61 7.35 34.18
C GLY A 142 2.00 6.73 34.06
N LYS A 143 2.14 5.58 33.37
CA LYS A 143 3.43 4.92 33.17
C LYS A 143 4.12 5.44 31.92
N PRO A 144 5.42 5.76 31.97
CA PRO A 144 6.20 6.07 30.79
C PRO A 144 6.24 4.88 29.82
N ILE A 145 6.17 5.17 28.52
CA ILE A 145 6.28 4.20 27.45
C ILE A 145 7.72 4.18 26.97
N ASP A 146 8.36 3.02 27.04
CA ASP A 146 9.76 2.86 26.64
C ASP A 146 9.96 3.16 25.16
N GLY A 147 11.02 3.91 24.87
CA GLY A 147 11.42 4.25 23.53
C GLY A 147 10.52 5.25 22.80
N ARG A 148 9.37 5.64 23.34
CA ARG A 148 8.41 6.53 22.68
C ARG A 148 8.51 7.97 23.18
N VAL A 149 8.66 8.93 22.25
CA VAL A 149 8.64 10.35 22.53
C VAL A 149 7.29 10.97 22.24
N CYS A 150 6.88 11.90 23.11
CA CYS A 150 5.70 12.71 22.89
C CYS A 150 5.99 13.84 21.88
N TYR A 151 5.26 13.91 20.79
CA TYR A 151 5.41 14.96 19.77
C TYR A 151 5.04 16.38 20.25
N ARG A 152 4.44 16.48 21.44
CA ARG A 152 4.12 17.74 22.10
C ARG A 152 5.10 18.11 23.21
N SER A 153 6.22 17.38 23.31
CA SER A 153 7.31 17.66 24.25
C SER A 153 8.39 18.55 23.64
N GLY A 154 9.46 18.81 24.40
CA GLY A 154 10.66 19.52 23.93
C GLY A 154 11.45 18.79 22.85
N TYR A 155 11.14 17.54 22.57
CA TYR A 155 11.87 16.70 21.63
C TYR A 155 11.93 17.28 20.20
N LEU A 156 10.86 17.92 19.73
CA LEU A 156 10.88 18.58 18.42
C LEU A 156 11.96 19.65 18.32
N GLY A 157 12.17 20.41 19.40
CA GLY A 157 13.26 21.40 19.48
C GLY A 157 14.65 20.75 19.39
N TYR A 158 14.84 19.62 20.05
CA TYR A 158 16.08 18.82 19.96
C TYR A 158 16.30 18.28 18.55
N LEU A 159 15.26 17.72 17.92
CA LEU A 159 15.35 17.21 16.57
C LEU A 159 15.63 18.30 15.54
N LYS A 160 15.07 19.51 15.71
CA LYS A 160 15.39 20.67 14.87
C LYS A 160 16.88 21.02 14.90
N GLN A 161 17.53 20.98 16.07
CA GLN A 161 18.97 21.18 16.17
C GLN A 161 19.77 20.08 15.49
N MET A 162 19.32 18.83 15.63
CA MET A 162 19.98 17.68 15.00
C MET A 162 19.92 17.74 13.48
N VAL A 163 18.79 18.11 12.89
CA VAL A 163 18.70 18.26 11.43
C VAL A 163 19.53 19.45 10.93
N GLU A 164 19.69 20.53 11.72
CA GLU A 164 20.60 21.62 11.39
C GLU A 164 22.06 21.15 11.30
N GLU A 165 22.51 20.32 12.26
CA GLU A 165 23.86 19.73 12.21
C GLU A 165 24.06 18.95 10.90
N GLN A 166 23.09 18.11 10.51
CA GLN A 166 23.20 17.28 9.32
C GLN A 166 23.12 18.11 8.02
N LEU A 167 22.26 19.14 7.97
CA LEU A 167 22.18 20.07 6.83
C LEU A 167 23.50 20.80 6.56
N ALA A 168 24.28 21.09 7.60
CA ALA A 168 25.60 21.71 7.46
C ALA A 168 26.63 20.84 6.71
N TYR A 169 26.38 19.54 6.56
CA TYR A 169 27.20 18.63 5.75
C TYR A 169 26.95 18.78 4.25
N GLY A 170 25.78 19.33 3.84
CA GLY A 170 25.42 19.46 2.43
C GLY A 170 24.70 18.23 1.87
N ILE A 171 23.95 17.52 2.71
CA ILE A 171 23.09 16.41 2.28
C ILE A 171 21.99 16.86 1.31
N ALA A 172 21.49 15.93 0.50
CA ALA A 172 20.40 16.19 -0.46
C ALA A 172 19.01 16.22 0.20
N GLY A 173 18.84 15.58 1.37
CA GLY A 173 17.58 15.55 2.09
C GLY A 173 17.59 14.59 3.28
N PHE A 174 16.39 14.36 3.82
CA PHE A 174 16.15 13.48 4.95
C PHE A 174 15.16 12.39 4.59
N HIS A 175 15.45 11.20 5.07
CA HIS A 175 14.50 10.11 5.28
C HIS A 175 14.24 9.99 6.78
N LEU A 176 13.03 10.40 7.20
CA LEU A 176 12.61 10.43 8.61
C LEU A 176 11.78 9.19 8.91
N ASP A 177 12.39 8.25 9.61
CA ASP A 177 11.79 6.97 9.92
C ASP A 177 11.25 6.89 11.35
N MET A 178 10.41 5.88 11.60
CA MET A 178 9.75 5.64 12.90
C MET A 178 8.97 6.87 13.38
N VAL A 179 8.17 7.45 12.49
CA VAL A 179 7.33 8.62 12.80
C VAL A 179 5.92 8.24 13.28
N ASP A 180 5.65 6.95 13.46
CA ASP A 180 4.43 6.46 14.07
C ASP A 180 4.38 6.72 15.58
N GLN A 181 3.17 6.79 16.15
CA GLN A 181 2.96 6.93 17.58
C GLN A 181 2.82 5.59 18.33
N GLY A 182 2.99 4.45 17.63
CA GLY A 182 2.94 3.08 18.15
C GLY A 182 2.12 2.15 17.29
N PHE A 183 2.30 0.84 17.46
CA PHE A 183 1.63 -0.24 16.73
C PHE A 183 0.69 -1.06 17.64
N GLY A 184 0.05 -0.42 18.59
CA GLY A 184 -0.84 -1.06 19.54
C GLY A 184 -1.07 -0.20 20.78
N PRO A 185 -1.69 -0.76 21.86
CA PRO A 185 -1.82 -0.05 23.12
C PRO A 185 -0.46 0.41 23.67
N PRO A 186 -0.39 1.53 24.39
CA PRO A 186 -1.46 2.42 24.78
C PRO A 186 -1.82 3.40 23.65
N HIS A 187 -3.05 3.57 23.43
CA HIS A 187 -3.61 4.32 22.30
C HIS A 187 -3.61 5.85 22.50
N GLY A 188 -2.49 6.47 22.82
CA GLY A 188 -2.34 7.90 23.01
C GLY A 188 -1.18 8.27 23.93
N CYS A 189 -1.10 9.54 24.29
CA CYS A 189 -0.15 10.05 25.27
C CYS A 189 -0.88 10.87 26.31
N TRP A 190 -0.83 10.45 27.58
CA TRP A 190 -1.42 11.15 28.72
C TRP A 190 -0.38 11.92 29.55
N CYS A 191 0.72 12.37 28.97
CA CYS A 191 1.64 13.27 29.67
C CYS A 191 0.97 14.58 30.02
N ALA A 192 1.52 15.32 30.99
CA ALA A 192 0.94 16.57 31.48
C ALA A 192 0.67 17.59 30.36
N THR A 193 1.55 17.67 29.37
CA THR A 193 1.36 18.58 28.22
C THR A 193 0.16 18.16 27.37
N CYS A 194 0.06 16.88 26.99
CA CYS A 194 -1.06 16.39 26.19
C CYS A 194 -2.41 16.57 26.92
N GLN A 195 -2.47 16.25 28.21
CA GLN A 195 -3.69 16.44 29.01
C GLN A 195 -4.10 17.91 29.07
N ARG A 196 -3.15 18.82 29.33
CA ARG A 196 -3.41 20.27 29.39
C ARG A 196 -3.88 20.81 28.04
N GLU A 197 -3.22 20.45 26.93
CA GLU A 197 -3.59 20.92 25.59
C GLU A 197 -4.95 20.37 25.15
N PHE A 198 -5.23 19.10 25.44
CA PHE A 198 -6.52 18.49 25.15
C PHE A 198 -7.65 19.18 25.93
N GLN A 199 -7.45 19.41 27.24
CA GLN A 199 -8.39 20.13 28.08
C GLN A 199 -8.62 21.57 27.58
N ALA A 200 -7.57 22.27 27.16
CA ALA A 200 -7.68 23.61 26.62
C ALA A 200 -8.46 23.65 25.30
N GLN A 201 -8.25 22.65 24.45
CA GLN A 201 -8.90 22.58 23.14
C GLN A 201 -10.36 22.11 23.22
N HIS A 202 -10.69 21.22 24.13
CA HIS A 202 -11.99 20.54 24.15
C HIS A 202 -12.85 20.85 25.40
N GLY A 203 -12.31 21.57 26.38
CA GLY A 203 -13.04 21.94 27.61
C GLY A 203 -13.29 20.76 28.56
N GLN A 204 -12.71 19.59 28.31
CA GLN A 204 -12.92 18.39 29.10
C GLN A 204 -11.63 17.56 29.21
N PRO A 205 -11.50 16.68 30.23
CA PRO A 205 -10.31 15.86 30.39
C PRO A 205 -10.17 14.87 29.27
N MET A 206 -8.93 14.48 28.98
CA MET A 206 -8.62 13.46 27.97
C MET A 206 -9.22 12.10 28.39
N PRO A 207 -9.95 11.42 27.51
CA PRO A 207 -10.56 10.12 27.81
C PRO A 207 -9.47 9.06 28.08
N LYS A 208 -9.69 8.21 29.08
CA LYS A 208 -8.76 7.13 29.46
C LYS A 208 -9.10 5.77 28.84
N GLY A 209 -10.16 5.69 28.07
CA GLY A 209 -10.64 4.48 27.43
C GLY A 209 -10.97 4.70 25.98
N VAL A 210 -11.03 3.60 25.22
CA VAL A 210 -11.58 3.59 23.87
C VAL A 210 -13.08 3.47 23.99
N THR A 211 -13.78 4.60 23.82
CA THR A 211 -15.24 4.68 23.87
C THR A 211 -15.78 4.95 22.45
N LEU A 212 -17.02 4.53 22.17
CA LEU A 212 -17.66 4.79 20.87
C LEU A 212 -18.52 6.06 20.98
N ASP A 213 -17.88 7.17 21.35
CA ASP A 213 -18.54 8.45 21.57
C ASP A 213 -17.73 9.63 21.02
N GLU A 214 -18.24 10.82 21.25
CA GLU A 214 -17.59 12.07 20.83
C GLU A 214 -16.23 12.31 21.51
N GLY A 215 -16.06 11.81 22.76
CA GLY A 215 -14.79 11.91 23.47
C GLY A 215 -13.68 11.18 22.73
N TRP A 216 -13.97 10.00 22.26
CA TRP A 216 -13.04 9.21 21.43
C TRP A 216 -12.78 9.87 20.07
N ASP A 217 -13.80 10.41 19.42
CA ASP A 217 -13.64 11.16 18.16
C ASP A 217 -12.64 12.32 18.32
N ARG A 218 -12.77 13.09 19.42
CA ARG A 218 -11.83 14.15 19.78
C ARG A 218 -10.44 13.63 20.08
N MET A 219 -10.34 12.47 20.72
CA MET A 219 -9.06 11.81 21.01
C MET A 219 -8.33 11.38 19.71
N LEU A 220 -9.05 10.80 18.76
CA LEU A 220 -8.50 10.46 17.44
C LEU A 220 -8.01 11.71 16.70
N ALA A 221 -8.85 12.75 16.65
CA ALA A 221 -8.48 14.00 16.00
C ALA A 221 -7.24 14.64 16.66
N PHE A 222 -7.15 14.64 17.98
CA PHE A 222 -6.00 15.15 18.73
C PHE A 222 -4.72 14.36 18.44
N ARG A 223 -4.84 13.04 18.31
CA ARG A 223 -3.73 12.14 18.00
C ARG A 223 -3.19 12.40 16.60
N TYR A 224 -4.08 12.41 15.58
CA TYR A 224 -3.69 12.73 14.20
C TYR A 224 -3.06 14.12 14.09
N ALA A 225 -3.69 15.14 14.71
CA ALA A 225 -3.14 16.49 14.74
C ALA A 225 -1.77 16.60 15.42
N SER A 226 -1.42 15.67 16.30
CA SER A 226 -0.09 15.64 16.93
C SER A 226 1.00 15.24 15.96
N SER A 227 0.77 14.20 15.13
CA SER A 227 1.69 13.82 14.06
C SER A 227 1.79 14.91 13.00
N GLU A 228 0.65 15.39 12.50
CA GLU A 228 0.60 16.41 11.46
C GLU A 228 1.37 17.67 11.85
N ARG A 229 1.14 18.18 13.06
CA ARG A 229 1.86 19.36 13.56
C ARG A 229 3.36 19.12 13.66
N PHE A 230 3.76 17.96 14.19
CA PHE A 230 5.16 17.61 14.36
C PHE A 230 5.90 17.59 13.01
N GLU A 231 5.35 16.90 12.03
CA GLU A 231 5.91 16.76 10.70
C GLU A 231 5.95 18.10 9.95
N GLN A 232 4.85 18.85 9.96
CA GLN A 232 4.77 20.16 9.32
C GLN A 232 5.76 21.15 9.90
N GLU A 233 5.89 21.22 11.24
CA GLU A 233 6.86 22.11 11.89
C GLU A 233 8.31 21.69 11.61
N LEU A 234 8.60 20.40 11.55
CA LEU A 234 9.94 19.89 11.21
C LEU A 234 10.29 20.20 9.76
N THR A 235 9.39 19.90 8.83
CA THR A 235 9.56 20.22 7.40
C THR A 235 9.75 21.70 7.16
N ALA A 236 8.92 22.55 7.77
CA ALA A 236 9.05 24.00 7.67
C ALA A 236 10.42 24.50 8.19
N HIS A 237 10.91 23.88 9.27
CA HIS A 237 12.21 24.20 9.83
C HIS A 237 13.36 23.79 8.88
N ILE A 238 13.34 22.58 8.35
CA ILE A 238 14.32 22.08 7.37
C ILE A 238 14.38 23.02 6.15
N ARG A 239 13.22 23.36 5.58
CA ARG A 239 13.10 24.25 4.41
C ARG A 239 13.56 25.67 4.69
N LYS A 240 13.40 26.15 5.93
CA LYS A 240 13.92 27.45 6.35
C LYS A 240 15.45 27.49 6.35
N VAL A 241 16.09 26.39 6.78
CA VAL A 241 17.56 26.28 6.82
C VAL A 241 18.13 25.98 5.42
N ASN A 242 17.55 25.04 4.71
CA ASN A 242 17.93 24.69 3.33
C ASN A 242 16.68 24.39 2.48
N PRO A 243 16.22 25.34 1.64
CA PRO A 243 15.03 25.15 0.80
C PRO A 243 15.15 24.05 -0.25
N ARG A 244 16.36 23.56 -0.53
CA ARG A 244 16.62 22.50 -1.53
C ARG A 244 16.71 21.10 -0.93
N ALA A 245 16.79 20.99 0.40
CA ALA A 245 16.81 19.69 1.05
C ALA A 245 15.43 19.04 0.95
N THR A 246 15.39 17.82 0.46
CA THR A 246 14.15 17.04 0.40
C THR A 246 13.79 16.46 1.77
N VAL A 247 12.51 16.28 2.01
CA VAL A 247 12.00 15.69 3.27
C VAL A 247 10.99 14.62 2.91
N ASP A 248 11.21 13.42 3.38
CA ASP A 248 10.22 12.36 3.37
C ASP A 248 10.07 11.73 4.75
N TYR A 249 8.85 11.24 4.99
CA TYR A 249 8.48 10.55 6.20
C TYR A 249 8.11 9.11 5.86
N ASN A 250 8.61 8.17 6.66
CA ASN A 250 8.21 6.77 6.53
C ASN A 250 6.79 6.60 7.07
N TYR A 251 5.88 6.13 6.21
CA TYR A 251 4.47 6.04 6.50
C TYR A 251 4.05 4.62 6.87
N HIS A 252 3.50 4.44 8.06
CA HIS A 252 3.03 3.15 8.58
C HIS A 252 1.49 3.02 8.64
N GLY A 253 0.76 4.03 8.18
CA GLY A 253 -0.71 4.06 8.23
C GLY A 253 -1.42 3.25 7.15
N THR A 254 -0.71 2.40 6.40
CA THR A 254 -1.30 1.45 5.43
C THR A 254 -2.05 0.32 6.14
N PRO A 255 -3.07 -0.28 5.50
CA PRO A 255 -3.68 -1.48 6.05
C PRO A 255 -2.64 -2.60 6.29
N PRO A 256 -2.77 -3.41 7.34
CA PRO A 256 -3.91 -3.47 8.28
C PRO A 256 -3.83 -2.50 9.47
N PHE A 257 -2.85 -1.60 9.50
CA PHE A 257 -2.71 -0.67 10.62
C PHE A 257 -3.90 0.30 10.69
N SER A 258 -4.18 0.78 11.89
CA SER A 258 -5.32 1.62 12.20
C SER A 258 -4.86 2.93 12.86
N TRP A 259 -5.72 3.54 13.65
CA TRP A 259 -5.48 4.80 14.34
C TRP A 259 -4.31 4.78 15.34
N GLU A 260 -3.85 3.62 15.78
CA GLU A 260 -2.72 3.47 16.72
C GLU A 260 -1.42 4.08 16.19
N VAL A 261 -1.19 4.06 14.90
CA VAL A 261 0.00 4.68 14.29
C VAL A 261 -0.07 6.20 14.26
N GLY A 262 -1.26 6.79 14.37
CA GLY A 262 -1.45 8.24 14.39
C GLY A 262 -1.20 8.93 13.06
N GLN A 263 -1.42 8.22 11.93
CA GLN A 263 -1.18 8.72 10.58
C GLN A 263 -2.44 8.56 9.73
N ARG A 264 -2.72 9.57 8.89
CA ARG A 264 -3.79 9.54 7.89
C ARG A 264 -3.19 9.63 6.49
N PRO A 265 -3.70 8.83 5.52
CA PRO A 265 -3.04 8.64 4.23
C PRO A 265 -2.70 9.94 3.50
N VAL A 266 -3.70 10.71 3.14
CA VAL A 266 -3.54 11.89 2.29
C VAL A 266 -2.89 13.06 3.04
N GLN A 267 -3.27 13.26 4.30
CA GLN A 267 -2.71 14.35 5.14
C GLN A 267 -1.23 14.12 5.40
N HIS A 268 -0.85 12.92 5.81
CA HIS A 268 0.54 12.57 6.05
C HIS A 268 1.40 12.76 4.79
N ALA A 269 0.90 12.31 3.62
CA ALA A 269 1.61 12.48 2.36
C ALA A 269 1.91 13.93 2.00
N GLY A 270 1.10 14.89 2.46
CA GLY A 270 1.28 16.32 2.23
C GLY A 270 2.36 16.98 3.09
N ASN A 271 2.92 16.29 4.09
CA ASN A 271 3.86 16.90 5.03
C ASN A 271 5.31 16.92 4.53
N GLY A 272 5.64 16.13 3.51
CA GLY A 272 6.97 16.06 2.86
C GLY A 272 6.93 16.36 1.36
N ASP A 273 8.04 16.06 0.68
CA ASP A 273 8.16 16.16 -0.78
C ASP A 273 7.63 14.92 -1.49
N PHE A 274 7.70 13.79 -0.83
CA PHE A 274 7.12 12.50 -1.19
C PHE A 274 6.92 11.67 0.08
N ILE A 275 6.26 10.54 -0.06
CA ILE A 275 6.04 9.59 1.03
C ILE A 275 6.88 8.35 0.79
N THR A 276 7.46 7.79 1.83
CA THR A 276 8.08 6.47 1.81
C THR A 276 7.18 5.49 2.56
N GLY A 277 6.98 4.33 1.97
CA GLY A 277 6.31 3.20 2.61
C GLY A 277 7.15 1.94 2.52
N GLU A 278 6.73 0.91 3.22
CA GLU A 278 7.46 -0.34 3.31
C GLU A 278 6.67 -1.51 2.72
N THR A 279 7.39 -2.44 2.08
CA THR A 279 6.90 -3.79 1.83
C THR A 279 7.75 -4.76 2.62
N GLY A 280 7.14 -5.41 3.58
CA GLY A 280 7.83 -6.41 4.39
C GLY A 280 7.19 -7.78 4.20
N VAL A 281 7.97 -8.79 3.80
CA VAL A 281 7.48 -10.18 3.71
C VAL A 281 7.01 -10.73 5.07
N TRP A 282 7.38 -10.11 6.16
CA TRP A 282 6.98 -10.47 7.52
C TRP A 282 5.55 -10.05 7.87
N GLY A 283 4.99 -9.03 7.21
CA GLY A 283 3.64 -8.52 7.46
C GLY A 283 2.72 -8.60 6.24
N PHE A 284 3.27 -8.85 5.05
CA PHE A 284 2.55 -8.77 3.79
C PHE A 284 2.79 -10.02 2.94
N SER A 285 1.76 -10.50 2.27
CA SER A 285 1.93 -11.54 1.25
C SER A 285 2.49 -10.93 -0.04
N ALA A 286 3.06 -11.75 -0.90
CA ALA A 286 3.46 -11.33 -2.24
C ALA A 286 2.33 -10.63 -3.01
N LEU A 287 1.10 -11.09 -2.81
CA LEU A 287 -0.09 -10.50 -3.44
C LEU A 287 -0.30 -9.03 -3.06
N THR A 288 0.10 -8.60 -1.86
CA THR A 288 -0.14 -7.23 -1.36
C THR A 288 0.93 -6.23 -1.72
N VAL A 289 2.02 -6.63 -2.37
CA VAL A 289 3.09 -5.70 -2.81
C VAL A 289 2.51 -4.63 -3.76
N GLY A 290 1.80 -5.04 -4.80
CA GLY A 290 1.12 -4.12 -5.72
C GLY A 290 0.02 -3.29 -5.03
N LEU A 291 -0.72 -3.90 -4.09
CA LEU A 291 -1.76 -3.20 -3.32
C LEU A 291 -1.18 -2.05 -2.49
N ASN A 292 -0.05 -2.28 -1.82
CA ASN A 292 0.63 -1.22 -1.07
C ASN A 292 1.10 -0.08 -2.01
N ALA A 293 1.68 -0.41 -3.16
CA ALA A 293 2.10 0.60 -4.12
C ALA A 293 0.91 1.47 -4.61
N GLU A 294 -0.22 0.86 -4.96
CA GLU A 294 -1.43 1.61 -5.36
C GLU A 294 -2.05 2.40 -4.20
N PHE A 295 -1.93 1.92 -2.97
CA PHE A 295 -2.36 2.67 -1.79
C PHE A 295 -1.53 3.96 -1.61
N TYR A 296 -0.20 3.89 -1.68
CA TYR A 296 0.66 5.07 -1.59
C TYR A 296 0.45 6.02 -2.77
N LYS A 297 0.31 5.49 -3.97
CA LYS A 297 -0.03 6.29 -5.16
C LYS A 297 -1.35 7.06 -4.99
N ALA A 298 -2.37 6.41 -4.43
CA ALA A 298 -3.64 7.06 -4.13
C ALA A 298 -3.52 8.13 -3.05
N ALA A 299 -2.59 7.95 -2.07
CA ALA A 299 -2.32 8.94 -1.04
C ALA A 299 -1.55 10.17 -1.56
N THR A 300 -0.78 10.02 -2.65
CA THR A 300 0.07 11.08 -3.22
C THR A 300 -0.31 11.43 -4.67
N PRO A 301 -1.55 11.87 -4.94
CA PRO A 301 -1.98 12.12 -6.32
C PRO A 301 -1.10 13.19 -6.99
N GLY A 302 -0.46 12.80 -8.10
CA GLY A 302 0.42 13.70 -8.86
C GLY A 302 1.84 13.89 -8.28
N LEU A 303 2.17 13.23 -7.18
CA LEU A 303 3.51 13.23 -6.58
C LEU A 303 4.17 11.84 -6.69
N PRO A 304 5.49 11.76 -6.73
CA PRO A 304 6.20 10.50 -6.59
C PRO A 304 5.99 9.89 -5.20
N PHE A 305 6.11 8.58 -5.12
CA PHE A 305 6.16 7.84 -3.85
C PHE A 305 7.29 6.82 -3.88
N GLN A 306 7.91 6.60 -2.74
CA GLN A 306 8.98 5.65 -2.56
C GLN A 306 8.46 4.41 -1.83
N ILE A 307 8.97 3.24 -2.21
CA ILE A 307 8.77 2.02 -1.44
C ILE A 307 10.13 1.45 -1.04
N ALA A 308 10.29 1.23 0.26
CA ALA A 308 11.41 0.50 0.82
C ALA A 308 11.13 -1.01 0.74
N MET A 309 12.02 -1.75 0.09
CA MET A 309 12.01 -3.21 0.06
C MET A 309 13.28 -3.76 0.72
N GLN A 310 13.17 -4.94 1.32
CA GLN A 310 14.27 -5.50 2.07
C GLN A 310 15.19 -6.40 1.23
N ARG A 311 16.49 -6.37 1.56
CA ARG A 311 17.49 -7.31 1.05
C ARG A 311 17.26 -8.72 1.58
N GLY A 312 16.97 -8.83 2.88
CA GLY A 312 16.90 -10.09 3.63
C GLY A 312 15.67 -10.93 3.27
N VAL A 313 15.76 -12.24 3.52
CA VAL A 313 14.67 -13.18 3.24
C VAL A 313 13.45 -12.93 4.11
N ARG A 314 13.64 -12.39 5.32
CA ARG A 314 12.57 -12.28 6.34
C ARG A 314 12.26 -10.86 6.78
N MET A 315 13.28 -10.06 7.06
CA MET A 315 13.13 -8.70 7.61
C MET A 315 14.31 -7.82 7.19
N TYR A 316 14.20 -6.51 7.45
CA TYR A 316 15.24 -5.51 7.19
C TYR A 316 16.57 -5.81 7.90
N HIS A 317 16.52 -6.45 9.07
CA HIS A 317 17.71 -6.79 9.86
C HIS A 317 18.30 -8.19 9.55
N ASP A 318 17.65 -8.92 8.66
CA ASP A 318 18.13 -10.22 8.20
C ASP A 318 19.22 -10.01 7.14
N GLN A 319 20.43 -10.47 7.45
CA GLN A 319 21.58 -10.34 6.55
C GLN A 319 21.65 -11.44 5.47
N THR A 320 20.68 -12.33 5.42
CA THR A 320 20.53 -13.23 4.30
C THR A 320 20.22 -12.45 3.03
N THR A 321 20.64 -12.96 1.89
CA THR A 321 20.44 -12.27 0.62
C THR A 321 19.46 -13.04 -0.25
N ARG A 322 18.35 -12.42 -0.57
CA ARG A 322 17.28 -12.98 -1.42
C ARG A 322 17.84 -13.39 -2.79
N PRO A 323 17.33 -14.46 -3.42
CA PRO A 323 17.63 -14.78 -4.81
C PRO A 323 17.35 -13.60 -5.75
N LEU A 324 18.14 -13.50 -6.82
CA LEU A 324 17.97 -12.41 -7.80
C LEU A 324 16.57 -12.39 -8.41
N ALA A 325 15.98 -13.55 -8.70
CA ALA A 325 14.63 -13.66 -9.26
C ALA A 325 13.57 -13.06 -8.30
N ASP A 326 13.72 -13.30 -7.01
CA ASP A 326 12.81 -12.79 -5.98
C ASP A 326 12.94 -11.26 -5.80
N LEU A 327 14.16 -10.73 -5.77
CA LEU A 327 14.41 -9.29 -5.78
C LEU A 327 13.83 -8.62 -7.03
N ARG A 328 14.03 -9.20 -8.21
CA ARG A 328 13.48 -8.69 -9.48
C ARG A 328 11.96 -8.64 -9.45
N TRP A 329 11.30 -9.69 -8.96
CA TRP A 329 9.85 -9.75 -8.94
C TRP A 329 9.25 -8.60 -8.12
N GLU A 330 9.73 -8.38 -6.89
CA GLU A 330 9.22 -7.31 -6.03
C GLU A 330 9.57 -5.93 -6.60
N LEU A 331 10.82 -5.73 -7.02
CA LEU A 331 11.29 -4.48 -7.61
C LEU A 331 10.46 -4.08 -8.84
N PHE A 332 10.26 -5.00 -9.79
CA PHE A 332 9.49 -4.71 -10.99
C PHE A 332 7.99 -4.56 -10.73
N THR A 333 7.45 -5.23 -9.72
CA THR A 333 6.07 -5.01 -9.26
C THR A 333 5.90 -3.55 -8.82
N LEU A 334 6.77 -3.07 -7.94
CA LEU A 334 6.71 -1.70 -7.41
C LEU A 334 6.89 -0.64 -8.52
N LEU A 335 7.88 -0.83 -9.39
CA LEU A 335 8.13 0.06 -10.53
C LEU A 335 6.97 0.09 -11.54
N SER A 336 6.34 -1.05 -11.80
CA SER A 336 5.18 -1.14 -12.71
C SER A 336 3.98 -0.37 -12.19
N HIS A 337 3.79 -0.31 -10.87
CA HIS A 337 2.78 0.52 -10.22
C HIS A 337 3.18 2.01 -10.12
N GLY A 338 4.41 2.37 -10.51
CA GLY A 338 4.85 3.77 -10.62
C GLY A 338 5.57 4.33 -9.40
N GLY A 339 5.91 3.50 -8.41
CA GLY A 339 6.80 3.87 -7.32
C GLY A 339 8.27 3.91 -7.76
N PHE A 340 9.10 4.68 -7.06
CA PHE A 340 10.55 4.46 -7.08
C PHE A 340 10.96 3.70 -5.82
N VAL A 341 12.07 2.96 -5.88
CA VAL A 341 12.34 1.91 -4.91
C VAL A 341 13.70 2.11 -4.24
N THR A 342 13.75 1.94 -2.93
CA THR A 342 14.99 1.77 -2.17
C THR A 342 15.10 0.34 -1.65
N ILE A 343 16.26 -0.31 -1.86
CA ILE A 343 16.54 -1.59 -1.22
C ILE A 343 17.27 -1.31 0.08
N VAL A 344 16.69 -1.78 1.18
CA VAL A 344 17.29 -1.64 2.52
C VAL A 344 18.34 -2.73 2.72
N ASP A 345 19.59 -2.31 2.92
CA ASP A 345 20.73 -3.14 3.23
C ASP A 345 21.22 -2.89 4.66
N LYS A 346 21.38 -3.95 5.42
CA LYS A 346 22.02 -3.93 6.72
C LYS A 346 23.41 -4.53 6.60
N THR A 347 24.43 -3.74 6.95
CA THR A 347 25.81 -4.20 6.95
C THR A 347 26.06 -5.30 7.99
N GLY A 348 27.19 -5.98 7.93
CA GLY A 348 27.68 -6.79 9.05
C GLY A 348 27.77 -5.96 10.33
N PHE A 349 27.85 -6.61 11.48
CA PHE A 349 27.96 -5.95 12.78
C PHE A 349 29.09 -4.91 12.85
N ASP A 350 30.20 -5.23 12.22
CA ASP A 350 31.36 -4.34 12.11
C ASP A 350 31.26 -3.30 10.97
N GLY A 351 30.22 -3.34 10.17
CA GLY A 351 30.06 -2.49 8.98
C GLY A 351 30.49 -3.13 7.66
N TRP A 352 30.77 -4.43 7.65
CA TRP A 352 31.11 -5.17 6.43
C TRP A 352 29.96 -5.15 5.41
N LEU A 353 30.28 -4.85 4.15
CA LEU A 353 29.35 -4.91 3.03
C LEU A 353 29.41 -6.30 2.35
N ASP A 354 28.26 -6.91 2.12
CA ASP A 354 28.17 -8.22 1.49
C ASP A 354 28.31 -8.10 -0.05
N PRO A 355 29.41 -8.56 -0.65
CA PRO A 355 29.66 -8.39 -2.08
C PRO A 355 28.59 -9.10 -2.95
N VAL A 356 28.02 -10.22 -2.49
CA VAL A 356 26.99 -10.95 -3.22
C VAL A 356 25.68 -10.15 -3.27
N ALA A 357 25.34 -9.43 -2.20
CA ALA A 357 24.19 -8.55 -2.20
C ALA A 357 24.33 -7.44 -3.25
N TYR A 358 25.47 -6.76 -3.28
CA TYR A 358 25.73 -5.68 -4.24
C TYR A 358 25.83 -6.18 -5.69
N GLU A 359 26.34 -7.39 -5.92
CA GLU A 359 26.29 -8.06 -7.24
C GLU A 359 24.82 -8.25 -7.70
N ARG A 360 23.93 -8.75 -6.83
CA ARG A 360 22.53 -8.95 -7.14
C ARG A 360 21.80 -7.63 -7.35
N PHE A 361 22.07 -6.61 -6.54
CA PHE A 361 21.52 -5.27 -6.75
C PHE A 361 21.95 -4.73 -8.11
N GLY A 362 23.23 -4.85 -8.46
CA GLY A 362 23.77 -4.40 -9.73
C GLY A 362 23.11 -5.10 -10.93
N ALA A 363 22.88 -6.40 -10.84
CA ALA A 363 22.19 -7.15 -11.88
C ALA A 363 20.73 -6.65 -12.06
N ALA A 364 19.99 -6.46 -10.96
CA ALA A 364 18.63 -5.98 -11.00
C ALA A 364 18.53 -4.52 -11.50
N PHE A 365 19.38 -3.62 -11.01
CA PHE A 365 19.37 -2.21 -11.40
C PHE A 365 19.78 -2.00 -12.86
N LYS A 366 20.72 -2.79 -13.37
CA LYS A 366 21.06 -2.78 -14.79
C LYS A 366 19.85 -3.08 -15.68
N GLU A 367 19.03 -4.03 -15.28
CA GLU A 367 17.79 -4.34 -15.99
C GLU A 367 16.76 -3.22 -15.88
N VAL A 368 16.61 -2.60 -14.70
CA VAL A 368 15.74 -1.43 -14.51
C VAL A 368 16.15 -0.30 -15.44
N HIS A 369 17.43 0.03 -15.53
CA HIS A 369 17.92 1.08 -16.41
C HIS A 369 17.63 0.77 -17.88
N ALA A 370 17.80 -0.48 -18.30
CA ALA A 370 17.48 -0.91 -19.66
C ALA A 370 15.97 -0.79 -19.99
N LYS A 371 15.10 -0.95 -19.00
CA LYS A 371 13.64 -0.91 -19.13
C LYS A 371 13.03 0.43 -18.69
N ARG A 372 13.82 1.43 -18.29
CA ARG A 372 13.39 2.72 -17.72
C ARG A 372 12.24 3.40 -18.48
N ALA A 373 12.31 3.43 -19.81
CA ALA A 373 11.33 4.07 -20.67
C ALA A 373 9.91 3.45 -20.61
N HIS A 374 9.75 2.36 -19.89
CA HIS A 374 8.47 1.66 -19.80
C HIS A 374 7.75 1.87 -18.47
N PHE A 375 8.34 2.58 -17.51
CA PHE A 375 7.75 2.91 -16.20
C PHE A 375 7.24 4.35 -16.13
N GLY A 376 6.40 4.66 -15.13
CA GLY A 376 5.95 6.02 -14.85
C GLY A 376 4.87 6.56 -15.79
N HIS A 377 4.16 5.72 -16.56
CA HIS A 377 3.08 6.13 -17.45
C HIS A 377 1.72 6.14 -16.75
N THR A 378 0.72 6.75 -17.40
CA THR A 378 -0.63 6.88 -16.84
C THR A 378 -1.29 5.51 -16.66
N PRO A 379 -1.76 5.14 -15.47
CA PRO A 379 -2.40 3.85 -15.25
C PRO A 379 -3.74 3.75 -15.98
N VAL A 380 -4.09 2.55 -16.41
CA VAL A 380 -5.38 2.18 -16.97
C VAL A 380 -6.11 1.34 -15.95
N HIS A 381 -7.19 1.87 -15.37
CA HIS A 381 -7.99 1.19 -14.37
C HIS A 381 -9.39 0.89 -14.91
N GLU A 382 -9.95 -0.27 -14.57
CA GLU A 382 -11.33 -0.68 -14.87
C GLU A 382 -12.20 -0.71 -13.60
N VAL A 383 -11.57 -0.77 -12.41
CA VAL A 383 -12.23 -0.72 -11.13
C VAL A 383 -11.41 0.01 -10.08
N GLY A 384 -12.06 0.82 -9.24
CA GLY A 384 -11.50 1.45 -8.06
C GLY A 384 -11.90 0.69 -6.79
N LEU A 385 -10.94 0.33 -5.97
CA LEU A 385 -11.17 -0.30 -4.65
C LEU A 385 -11.21 0.79 -3.60
N TYR A 386 -12.37 0.98 -2.98
CA TYR A 386 -12.57 2.06 -2.02
C TYR A 386 -12.08 1.66 -0.63
N TYR A 387 -11.21 2.47 -0.05
CA TYR A 387 -10.68 2.29 1.31
C TYR A 387 -11.19 3.41 2.21
N SER A 388 -11.81 3.05 3.34
CA SER A 388 -12.33 3.98 4.32
C SER A 388 -11.49 3.98 5.58
N SER A 389 -10.74 5.07 5.80
CA SER A 389 -10.03 5.34 7.05
C SER A 389 -11.00 5.40 8.24
N ARG A 390 -12.21 5.92 8.00
CA ARG A 390 -13.23 6.00 9.05
C ARG A 390 -13.74 4.63 9.48
N THR A 391 -14.04 3.74 8.54
CA THR A 391 -14.41 2.34 8.85
C THR A 391 -13.28 1.63 9.59
N ARG A 392 -12.03 1.84 9.16
CA ARG A 392 -10.84 1.31 9.83
C ARG A 392 -10.77 1.76 11.29
N ASP A 393 -10.91 3.05 11.55
CA ASP A 393 -10.68 3.64 12.88
C ASP A 393 -11.83 3.34 13.86
N TRP A 394 -13.01 3.04 13.38
CA TRP A 394 -14.18 2.79 14.22
C TRP A 394 -14.60 1.31 14.26
N LEU A 395 -14.92 0.72 13.16
CA LEU A 395 -15.29 -0.71 13.12
C LEU A 395 -14.06 -1.61 13.30
N GLY A 396 -12.94 -1.24 12.68
CA GLY A 396 -11.69 -2.00 12.68
C GLY A 396 -10.74 -1.69 13.82
N ARG A 397 -11.06 -0.78 14.74
CA ARG A 397 -10.13 -0.25 15.77
C ARG A 397 -9.46 -1.31 16.64
N ASP A 398 -10.19 -2.32 17.09
CA ASP A 398 -9.68 -3.42 17.91
C ASP A 398 -9.24 -4.62 17.07
N LYS A 399 -9.68 -4.66 15.80
CA LYS A 399 -9.46 -5.76 14.87
C LYS A 399 -9.24 -5.27 13.45
N PRO A 400 -8.19 -4.49 13.21
CA PRO A 400 -7.95 -3.87 11.90
C PRO A 400 -7.79 -4.89 10.77
N ALA A 401 -7.28 -6.09 11.06
CA ALA A 401 -7.15 -7.17 10.10
C ALA A 401 -8.50 -7.66 9.54
N GLU A 402 -9.59 -7.61 10.33
CA GLU A 402 -10.92 -8.01 9.85
C GLU A 402 -11.47 -7.04 8.80
N VAL A 403 -11.26 -5.74 8.97
CA VAL A 403 -11.63 -4.72 7.97
C VAL A 403 -10.72 -4.82 6.74
N PHE A 404 -9.43 -4.99 6.96
CA PHE A 404 -8.47 -5.17 5.87
C PHE A 404 -8.76 -6.43 5.04
N GLN A 405 -9.30 -7.48 5.63
CA GLN A 405 -9.63 -8.72 4.93
C GLN A 405 -10.57 -8.50 3.75
N SER A 406 -11.61 -7.66 3.89
CA SER A 406 -12.52 -7.33 2.79
C SER A 406 -11.82 -6.58 1.67
N PHE A 407 -11.01 -5.58 2.02
CA PHE A 407 -10.23 -4.82 1.05
C PHE A 407 -9.21 -5.71 0.32
N GLN A 408 -8.50 -6.56 1.04
CA GLN A 408 -7.57 -7.54 0.48
C GLN A 408 -8.25 -8.56 -0.42
N GLY A 409 -9.44 -9.04 -0.04
CA GLY A 409 -10.19 -10.01 -0.86
C GLY A 409 -10.77 -9.39 -2.13
N ALA A 410 -11.20 -8.14 -2.08
CA ALA A 410 -11.58 -7.38 -3.27
C ALA A 410 -10.40 -7.25 -4.24
N HIS A 411 -9.22 -6.86 -3.73
CA HIS A 411 -7.98 -6.81 -4.50
C HIS A 411 -7.63 -8.17 -5.11
N LYS A 412 -7.60 -9.24 -4.30
CA LYS A 412 -7.30 -10.61 -4.77
C LYS A 412 -8.24 -11.06 -5.89
N ALA A 413 -9.51 -10.68 -5.82
CA ALA A 413 -10.47 -11.03 -6.86
C ALA A 413 -10.14 -10.34 -8.19
N MET A 414 -9.76 -9.06 -8.17
CA MET A 414 -9.37 -8.32 -9.38
C MET A 414 -8.05 -8.80 -9.94
N GLU A 415 -7.05 -9.01 -9.10
CA GLU A 415 -5.72 -9.47 -9.48
C GLU A 415 -5.78 -10.83 -10.19
N TYR A 416 -6.48 -11.81 -9.60
CA TYR A 416 -6.62 -13.16 -10.18
C TYR A 416 -7.49 -13.22 -11.43
N ALA A 417 -8.33 -12.21 -11.65
CA ALA A 417 -9.14 -12.06 -12.86
C ALA A 417 -8.49 -11.18 -13.91
N HIS A 418 -7.29 -10.63 -13.63
CA HIS A 418 -6.54 -9.70 -14.46
C HIS A 418 -7.35 -8.48 -14.88
N ILE A 419 -8.23 -8.00 -14.00
CA ILE A 419 -8.98 -6.77 -14.19
C ILE A 419 -8.11 -5.62 -13.66
N PRO A 420 -7.70 -4.64 -14.50
CA PRO A 420 -6.93 -3.50 -14.04
C PRO A 420 -7.66 -2.71 -12.94
N TRP A 421 -7.02 -2.55 -11.82
CA TRP A 421 -7.60 -1.95 -10.61
C TRP A 421 -6.72 -0.81 -10.08
N GLY A 422 -7.30 0.04 -9.26
CA GLY A 422 -6.60 1.06 -8.48
C GLY A 422 -7.29 1.28 -7.14
N VAL A 423 -6.71 2.11 -6.28
CA VAL A 423 -7.23 2.44 -4.94
C VAL A 423 -7.89 3.80 -4.94
N VAL A 424 -9.00 3.93 -4.23
CA VAL A 424 -9.68 5.20 -3.93
C VAL A 424 -9.73 5.36 -2.42
N LEU A 425 -9.11 6.43 -1.90
CA LEU A 425 -9.13 6.74 -0.46
C LEU A 425 -10.28 7.69 -0.12
N ASP A 426 -10.95 7.46 1.00
CA ASP A 426 -12.04 8.32 1.48
C ASP A 426 -11.62 9.80 1.60
N GLU A 427 -10.38 10.06 2.01
CA GLU A 427 -9.84 11.42 2.19
C GLU A 427 -9.73 12.21 0.87
N ASN A 428 -9.58 11.55 -0.28
CA ASN A 428 -9.46 12.20 -1.60
C ASN A 428 -10.44 11.67 -2.65
N ALA A 429 -11.53 11.02 -2.23
CA ALA A 429 -12.60 10.53 -3.10
C ALA A 429 -13.44 11.70 -3.68
N THR A 430 -12.80 12.54 -4.48
CA THR A 430 -13.46 13.66 -5.17
C THR A 430 -14.26 13.17 -6.38
N PRO A 431 -15.20 13.96 -6.92
CA PRO A 431 -15.87 13.63 -8.19
C PRO A 431 -14.89 13.39 -9.34
N ALA A 432 -13.75 14.09 -9.36
CA ALA A 432 -12.71 13.90 -10.37
C ALA A 432 -11.98 12.55 -10.20
N THR A 433 -11.69 12.17 -8.97
CA THR A 433 -11.08 10.87 -8.64
C THR A 433 -12.02 9.72 -9.02
N LEU A 434 -13.30 9.79 -8.62
CA LEU A 434 -14.28 8.72 -8.91
C LEU A 434 -14.48 8.50 -10.42
N ARG A 435 -14.52 9.58 -11.22
CA ARG A 435 -14.68 9.49 -12.67
C ARG A 435 -13.52 8.82 -13.42
N GLN A 436 -12.38 8.57 -12.76
CA GLN A 436 -11.29 7.80 -13.35
C GLN A 436 -11.62 6.31 -13.47
N PHE A 437 -12.61 5.83 -12.73
CA PHE A 437 -13.00 4.44 -12.65
C PHE A 437 -14.41 4.23 -13.23
N PRO A 438 -14.59 3.31 -14.19
CA PRO A 438 -15.93 2.91 -14.64
C PRO A 438 -16.77 2.28 -13.52
N VAL A 439 -16.12 1.54 -12.63
CA VAL A 439 -16.72 0.84 -11.50
C VAL A 439 -15.97 1.20 -10.22
N VAL A 440 -16.67 1.46 -9.12
CA VAL A 440 -16.08 1.58 -7.78
C VAL A 440 -16.66 0.49 -6.87
N LEU A 441 -15.80 -0.28 -6.23
CA LEU A 441 -16.16 -1.34 -5.29
C LEU A 441 -15.94 -0.87 -3.85
N LEU A 442 -16.99 -0.98 -3.03
CA LEU A 442 -17.03 -0.62 -1.61
C LEU A 442 -16.98 -1.90 -0.76
N PRO A 443 -15.78 -2.40 -0.38
CA PRO A 443 -15.64 -3.68 0.31
C PRO A 443 -15.91 -3.52 1.81
N ASN A 444 -17.14 -3.82 2.26
CA ASN A 444 -17.60 -3.67 3.66
C ASN A 444 -17.28 -2.28 4.26
N VAL A 445 -17.44 -1.22 3.48
CA VAL A 445 -17.27 0.17 3.91
C VAL A 445 -18.42 0.59 4.82
N ALA A 446 -18.38 0.17 6.06
CA ALA A 446 -19.51 0.22 6.98
C ALA A 446 -19.94 1.65 7.35
N VAL A 447 -18.98 2.57 7.48
CA VAL A 447 -19.21 3.97 7.86
C VAL A 447 -19.02 4.85 6.65
N LEU A 448 -20.05 5.60 6.29
CA LEU A 448 -20.01 6.65 5.26
C LEU A 448 -20.59 7.95 5.81
N SER A 449 -20.00 9.07 5.43
CA SER A 449 -20.55 10.39 5.67
C SER A 449 -21.67 10.71 4.67
N ASP A 450 -22.55 11.65 5.00
CA ASP A 450 -23.58 12.15 4.08
C ASP A 450 -22.97 12.73 2.80
N GLN A 451 -21.77 13.32 2.91
CA GLN A 451 -21.07 13.86 1.76
C GLN A 451 -20.56 12.76 0.82
N GLU A 452 -20.07 11.64 1.36
CA GLU A 452 -19.68 10.48 0.52
C GLU A 452 -20.89 9.87 -0.15
N VAL A 453 -22.01 9.73 0.58
CA VAL A 453 -23.29 9.23 0.01
C VAL A 453 -23.75 10.12 -1.15
N ALA A 454 -23.69 11.45 -0.99
CA ALA A 454 -24.05 12.38 -2.06
C ALA A 454 -23.13 12.25 -3.28
N ARG A 455 -21.80 12.16 -3.05
CA ARG A 455 -20.81 11.95 -4.13
C ARG A 455 -21.05 10.64 -4.90
N PHE A 456 -21.39 9.55 -4.20
CA PHE A 456 -21.71 8.28 -4.86
C PHE A 456 -23.01 8.37 -5.66
N ARG A 457 -24.00 9.11 -5.18
CA ARG A 457 -25.22 9.39 -5.94
C ARG A 457 -24.89 10.11 -7.26
N ASP A 458 -24.18 11.24 -7.18
CA ASP A 458 -23.80 12.03 -8.34
C ASP A 458 -22.96 11.20 -9.34
N TYR A 459 -22.06 10.37 -8.81
CA TYR A 459 -21.23 9.47 -9.62
C TYR A 459 -22.06 8.45 -10.39
N VAL A 460 -23.04 7.82 -9.72
CA VAL A 460 -23.91 6.82 -10.36
C VAL A 460 -24.88 7.46 -11.36
N GLU A 461 -25.50 8.58 -11.01
CA GLU A 461 -26.37 9.32 -11.92
C GLU A 461 -25.68 9.75 -13.20
N ALA A 462 -24.39 10.08 -13.11
CA ALA A 462 -23.53 10.45 -14.25
C ALA A 462 -23.01 9.26 -15.07
N GLY A 463 -23.38 8.02 -14.74
CA GLY A 463 -23.02 6.82 -15.51
C GLY A 463 -21.94 5.95 -14.89
N GLY A 464 -21.43 6.29 -13.72
CA GLY A 464 -20.57 5.41 -12.94
C GLY A 464 -21.33 4.23 -12.32
N HIS A 465 -20.60 3.20 -11.93
CA HIS A 465 -21.21 2.02 -11.34
C HIS A 465 -20.63 1.71 -9.96
N LEU A 466 -21.47 1.28 -9.00
CA LEU A 466 -21.03 0.84 -7.68
C LEU A 466 -21.22 -0.66 -7.51
N ILE A 467 -20.26 -1.28 -6.82
CA ILE A 467 -20.42 -2.60 -6.19
C ILE A 467 -20.37 -2.40 -4.69
N VAL A 468 -21.40 -2.85 -3.99
CA VAL A 468 -21.57 -2.72 -2.54
C VAL A 468 -21.55 -4.10 -1.92
N THR A 469 -20.84 -4.33 -0.80
CA THR A 469 -20.79 -5.64 -0.15
C THR A 469 -21.10 -5.54 1.34
N GLY A 470 -21.76 -6.56 1.88
CA GLY A 470 -21.98 -6.80 3.30
C GLY A 470 -22.47 -5.60 4.10
N LEU A 471 -21.68 -5.17 5.08
CA LEU A 471 -22.06 -4.10 6.03
C LEU A 471 -21.91 -2.69 5.47
N THR A 472 -21.60 -2.50 4.20
CA THR A 472 -21.40 -1.16 3.64
C THR A 472 -22.57 -0.24 3.95
N ALA A 473 -22.26 0.95 4.49
CA ALA A 473 -23.24 2.00 4.82
C ALA A 473 -24.30 1.63 5.87
N THR A 474 -24.01 0.65 6.75
CA THR A 474 -24.94 0.22 7.82
C THR A 474 -24.62 0.79 9.19
N ARG A 475 -23.51 1.50 9.31
CA ARG A 475 -23.04 2.11 10.57
C ARG A 475 -23.16 3.62 10.52
N GLY A 476 -23.45 4.20 11.69
CA GLY A 476 -23.35 5.64 11.91
C GLY A 476 -21.90 6.11 11.97
N TRP A 477 -21.72 7.42 12.10
CA TRP A 477 -20.43 8.08 12.03
C TRP A 477 -19.40 7.57 13.07
N ARG A 478 -19.87 7.05 14.19
CA ARG A 478 -19.04 6.47 15.27
C ARG A 478 -19.10 4.94 15.32
N GLY A 479 -19.47 4.30 14.22
CA GLY A 479 -19.51 2.84 14.11
C GLY A 479 -20.73 2.17 14.76
N GLU A 480 -21.69 2.92 15.29
CA GLU A 480 -22.90 2.41 15.90
C GLU A 480 -23.85 1.81 14.84
N ALA A 481 -24.52 0.72 15.20
CA ALA A 481 -25.54 0.13 14.34
C ALA A 481 -26.75 1.08 14.21
N GLN A 482 -27.15 1.40 12.98
CA GLN A 482 -28.26 2.35 12.75
C GLN A 482 -29.60 1.68 12.46
N GLY A 483 -29.62 0.37 12.22
CA GLY A 483 -30.83 -0.33 11.76
C GLY A 483 -31.33 0.12 10.38
N LYS A 484 -30.46 0.75 9.60
CA LYS A 484 -30.72 1.23 8.23
C LYS A 484 -29.42 1.26 7.42
N SER A 485 -29.54 1.38 6.11
CA SER A 485 -28.42 1.69 5.23
C SER A 485 -28.52 3.13 4.73
N SER A 486 -27.46 3.90 4.82
CA SER A 486 -27.40 5.26 4.25
C SER A 486 -27.41 5.25 2.71
N LEU A 487 -27.13 4.10 2.07
CA LEU A 487 -27.23 3.89 0.63
C LEU A 487 -28.54 3.23 0.20
N ALA A 488 -29.57 3.12 1.05
CA ALA A 488 -30.81 2.38 0.78
C ALA A 488 -31.47 2.76 -0.55
N GLU A 489 -31.53 4.06 -0.89
CA GLU A 489 -32.06 4.55 -2.17
C GLU A 489 -31.22 4.12 -3.36
N LEU A 490 -29.88 4.19 -3.23
CA LEU A 490 -28.95 3.76 -4.29
C LEU A 490 -29.00 2.24 -4.46
N ILE A 491 -29.08 1.48 -3.37
CA ILE A 491 -29.24 0.02 -3.39
C ILE A 491 -30.58 -0.37 -3.98
N GLY A 492 -31.62 0.45 -3.81
CA GLY A 492 -33.00 0.15 -4.20
C GLY A 492 -33.66 -0.90 -3.31
N ALA A 493 -33.31 -0.89 -2.01
CA ALA A 493 -33.83 -1.82 -1.02
C ALA A 493 -33.74 -1.23 0.40
N LYS A 494 -34.63 -1.71 1.28
CA LYS A 494 -34.60 -1.38 2.70
C LYS A 494 -33.69 -2.38 3.45
N PHE A 495 -32.89 -1.87 4.36
CA PHE A 495 -32.21 -2.70 5.35
C PHE A 495 -33.24 -3.31 6.30
N VAL A 496 -33.14 -4.60 6.54
CA VAL A 496 -34.02 -5.33 7.48
C VAL A 496 -33.24 -5.64 8.76
N ARG A 497 -32.13 -6.35 8.64
CA ARG A 497 -31.25 -6.73 9.74
C ARG A 497 -29.91 -7.27 9.25
N GLU A 498 -28.95 -7.33 10.13
CA GLU A 498 -27.74 -8.13 9.93
C GLU A 498 -28.00 -9.60 10.28
N LEU A 499 -27.22 -10.49 9.68
CA LEU A 499 -27.19 -11.88 10.11
C LEU A 499 -26.24 -12.06 11.28
N ASP A 500 -26.62 -12.89 12.21
CA ASP A 500 -25.86 -13.24 13.41
C ASP A 500 -24.78 -14.31 13.15
N SER A 501 -24.73 -14.86 11.94
CA SER A 501 -23.76 -15.86 11.50
C SER A 501 -22.89 -15.31 10.39
N THR A 502 -21.61 -15.67 10.41
CA THR A 502 -20.69 -15.44 9.30
C THR A 502 -20.69 -16.59 8.27
N ASP A 503 -21.32 -17.71 8.58
CA ASP A 503 -21.46 -18.84 7.65
C ASP A 503 -22.70 -18.63 6.77
N ASN A 504 -22.57 -17.73 5.80
CA ASN A 504 -23.65 -17.40 4.87
C ASN A 504 -23.41 -18.09 3.54
N TRP A 505 -24.49 -18.47 2.85
CA TRP A 505 -24.41 -19.23 1.61
C TRP A 505 -25.22 -18.55 0.51
N VAL A 506 -24.81 -18.76 -0.71
CA VAL A 506 -25.49 -18.22 -1.90
C VAL A 506 -25.84 -19.36 -2.83
N ARG A 507 -27.08 -19.33 -3.32
CA ARG A 507 -27.56 -20.22 -4.36
C ARG A 507 -28.25 -19.42 -5.46
N PHE A 508 -27.91 -19.69 -6.70
CA PHE A 508 -28.65 -19.16 -7.84
C PHE A 508 -29.76 -20.09 -8.25
N ARG A 509 -30.81 -19.53 -8.86
CA ARG A 509 -31.89 -20.30 -9.47
C ARG A 509 -31.73 -20.29 -10.98
N ALA A 510 -32.30 -21.27 -11.70
CA ALA A 510 -32.26 -21.30 -13.16
C ALA A 510 -32.85 -20.01 -13.79
N ALA A 511 -33.86 -19.42 -13.14
CA ALA A 511 -34.45 -18.15 -13.57
C ALA A 511 -33.50 -16.93 -13.46
N ASP A 512 -32.46 -17.01 -12.64
CA ASP A 512 -31.47 -15.94 -12.47
C ASP A 512 -30.50 -15.88 -13.65
N SER A 513 -30.42 -16.90 -14.50
CA SER A 513 -29.56 -17.01 -15.66
C SER A 513 -30.16 -16.43 -16.93
N SER A 514 -30.60 -15.17 -16.89
CA SER A 514 -31.05 -14.47 -18.10
C SER A 514 -29.82 -13.99 -18.93
N ARG A 515 -30.02 -13.70 -20.22
CA ARG A 515 -28.94 -13.13 -21.06
C ARG A 515 -28.32 -11.85 -20.48
N ALA A 516 -29.13 -11.07 -19.75
CA ALA A 516 -28.69 -9.83 -19.12
C ALA A 516 -27.82 -10.04 -17.88
N THR A 517 -28.01 -11.17 -17.17
CA THR A 517 -27.32 -11.49 -15.90
C THR A 517 -26.32 -12.63 -16.04
N GLN A 518 -26.28 -13.29 -17.20
CA GLN A 518 -25.35 -14.37 -17.49
C GLN A 518 -23.89 -14.07 -17.15
N PRO A 519 -23.35 -12.84 -17.41
CA PRO A 519 -21.98 -12.55 -17.01
C PRO A 519 -21.72 -12.71 -15.51
N LEU A 520 -22.71 -12.46 -14.65
CA LEU A 520 -22.58 -12.60 -13.21
C LEU A 520 -22.46 -14.07 -12.77
N THR A 521 -23.19 -14.95 -13.41
CA THR A 521 -23.22 -16.40 -13.10
C THR A 521 -22.21 -17.21 -13.91
N ASP A 522 -21.39 -16.54 -14.73
CA ASP A 522 -20.39 -17.24 -15.54
C ASP A 522 -19.41 -18.03 -14.68
N ALA A 523 -19.24 -19.31 -15.03
CA ALA A 523 -18.42 -20.27 -14.27
C ALA A 523 -18.80 -20.40 -12.77
N VAL A 524 -20.03 -20.06 -12.40
CA VAL A 524 -20.61 -20.31 -11.08
C VAL A 524 -21.78 -21.29 -11.24
N ARG A 525 -21.76 -22.37 -10.48
CA ARG A 525 -22.81 -23.39 -10.58
C ARG A 525 -24.12 -22.90 -9.98
N ALA A 526 -25.19 -22.84 -10.79
CA ALA A 526 -26.44 -22.24 -10.39
C ALA A 526 -27.25 -23.09 -9.40
N ASP A 527 -27.14 -24.42 -9.47
CA ASP A 527 -27.93 -25.36 -8.67
C ASP A 527 -27.23 -25.83 -7.38
N TRP A 528 -26.08 -25.21 -7.05
CA TRP A 528 -25.30 -25.59 -5.89
C TRP A 528 -25.10 -24.39 -4.93
N PRO A 529 -25.51 -24.53 -3.65
CA PRO A 529 -25.23 -23.50 -2.66
C PRO A 529 -23.74 -23.51 -2.30
N PHE A 530 -23.08 -22.36 -2.36
CA PHE A 530 -21.69 -22.20 -1.98
C PHE A 530 -21.53 -21.20 -0.84
N LEU A 531 -20.53 -21.42 -0.01
CA LEU A 531 -20.22 -20.59 1.14
C LEU A 531 -19.72 -19.21 0.71
N VAL A 532 -20.32 -18.15 1.24
CA VAL A 532 -19.83 -16.78 1.22
C VAL A 532 -19.60 -16.36 2.67
N ARG A 533 -18.50 -16.80 3.24
CA ARG A 533 -18.16 -16.54 4.65
C ARG A 533 -17.93 -15.05 4.87
N GLY A 534 -18.50 -14.51 5.94
CA GLY A 534 -18.36 -13.10 6.31
C GLY A 534 -19.68 -12.46 6.75
N PRO A 535 -19.67 -11.19 7.12
CA PRO A 535 -20.89 -10.48 7.51
C PRO A 535 -21.89 -10.41 6.35
N ALA A 536 -23.17 -10.42 6.69
CA ALA A 536 -24.26 -10.33 5.71
C ALA A 536 -25.46 -9.54 6.24
N VAL A 537 -26.21 -8.95 5.31
CA VAL A 537 -27.37 -8.10 5.56
C VAL A 537 -28.58 -8.68 4.82
N VAL A 538 -29.73 -8.74 5.48
CA VAL A 538 -31.01 -9.04 4.85
C VAL A 538 -31.64 -7.75 4.33
N TYR A 539 -31.97 -7.72 3.06
CA TYR A 539 -32.66 -6.60 2.40
C TYR A 539 -34.09 -6.95 1.95
N GLU A 540 -34.94 -5.95 2.03
CA GLU A 540 -36.28 -5.96 1.41
C GLU A 540 -36.21 -5.09 0.14
N PRO A 541 -36.31 -5.67 -1.07
CA PRO A 541 -36.20 -4.93 -2.32
C PRO A 541 -37.34 -3.91 -2.49
N THR A 542 -37.04 -2.75 -3.07
CA THR A 542 -37.99 -1.72 -3.46
C THR A 542 -37.99 -1.51 -4.97
N THR A 543 -36.89 -0.98 -5.52
CA THR A 543 -36.68 -0.74 -6.94
C THR A 543 -35.69 -1.70 -7.57
N ALA A 544 -34.85 -2.35 -6.77
CA ALA A 544 -33.83 -3.27 -7.25
C ALA A 544 -34.42 -4.58 -7.79
N THR A 545 -33.80 -5.06 -8.88
CA THR A 545 -33.97 -6.45 -9.34
C THR A 545 -33.14 -7.37 -8.46
N THR A 546 -33.71 -8.53 -8.10
CA THR A 546 -33.05 -9.49 -7.21
C THR A 546 -32.53 -10.71 -7.96
N LEU A 547 -31.38 -11.22 -7.53
CA LEU A 547 -30.69 -12.39 -8.08
C LEU A 547 -30.21 -13.29 -6.95
N GLY A 548 -30.41 -14.59 -7.10
CA GLY A 548 -29.95 -15.57 -6.12
C GLY A 548 -30.68 -15.52 -4.78
N GLU A 549 -30.41 -16.48 -3.96
CA GLU A 549 -30.92 -16.62 -2.60
C GLU A 549 -29.77 -16.58 -1.61
N LEU A 550 -29.87 -15.72 -0.60
CA LEU A 550 -29.04 -15.75 0.58
C LEU A 550 -29.59 -16.76 1.56
N LEU A 551 -28.79 -17.72 1.95
CA LEU A 551 -29.15 -18.80 2.85
C LEU A 551 -28.32 -18.67 4.15
N LYS A 552 -28.94 -19.00 5.28
CA LYS A 552 -28.25 -19.14 6.56
C LYS A 552 -28.22 -20.59 7.03
N PRO A 553 -27.35 -20.96 7.97
CA PRO A 553 -27.36 -22.27 8.59
C PRO A 553 -28.68 -22.55 9.27
N HIS A 554 -29.20 -23.78 9.12
CA HIS A 554 -30.36 -24.25 9.86
C HIS A 554 -30.11 -24.32 11.36
N ARG A 555 -28.84 -24.57 11.76
CA ARG A 555 -28.41 -24.65 13.14
C ARG A 555 -27.60 -23.40 13.53
N THR A 556 -27.86 -22.95 14.75
CA THR A 556 -27.16 -21.79 15.32
C THR A 556 -25.79 -22.16 15.92
N SER A 557 -25.08 -21.16 16.41
CA SER A 557 -23.76 -21.24 17.06
C SER A 557 -23.62 -22.26 18.19
N LEU A 558 -24.70 -22.80 18.74
CA LEU A 558 -24.64 -23.93 19.70
C LEU A 558 -23.94 -25.16 19.12
N HIS A 559 -23.94 -25.32 17.81
CA HIS A 559 -23.18 -26.36 17.11
C HIS A 559 -21.68 -26.12 17.16
N ALA A 560 -21.25 -24.86 17.20
CA ALA A 560 -19.85 -24.47 17.32
C ALA A 560 -19.24 -24.76 18.70
N GLN A 561 -20.05 -25.11 19.70
CA GLN A 561 -19.55 -25.51 21.02
C GLN A 561 -19.00 -26.94 21.07
N ASN A 562 -19.16 -27.72 20.01
CA ASN A 562 -18.50 -29.00 19.88
C ASN A 562 -16.99 -28.75 19.63
N ARG A 563 -16.14 -29.32 20.48
CA ARG A 563 -14.66 -29.19 20.48
C ARG A 563 -14.00 -29.46 19.12
N TYR A 564 -14.70 -30.10 18.20
CA TYR A 564 -14.21 -30.42 16.86
C TYR A 564 -14.62 -29.43 15.78
N ASN A 565 -15.50 -28.43 16.04
CA ASN A 565 -16.21 -27.68 15.00
C ASN A 565 -16.18 -26.17 15.20
N LEU A 566 -15.28 -25.63 16.02
CA LEU A 566 -15.25 -24.21 16.36
C LEU A 566 -15.19 -23.31 15.13
N ASP A 567 -14.56 -23.78 14.05
CA ASP A 567 -14.36 -23.00 12.83
C ASP A 567 -14.97 -23.64 11.56
N TRP A 568 -15.74 -24.70 11.70
CA TRP A 568 -16.31 -25.38 10.54
C TRP A 568 -17.62 -24.73 10.09
N PRO A 569 -17.75 -24.35 8.79
CA PRO A 569 -18.99 -23.81 8.26
C PRO A 569 -20.14 -24.81 8.42
N LEU A 570 -21.26 -24.29 8.87
CA LEU A 570 -22.48 -25.09 8.98
C LEU A 570 -23.23 -25.08 7.65
N SER A 571 -23.83 -26.22 7.27
CA SER A 571 -24.65 -26.33 6.07
C SER A 571 -25.83 -25.36 6.09
N ALA A 572 -26.19 -24.80 4.94
CA ALA A 572 -27.23 -23.79 4.80
C ALA A 572 -28.34 -24.27 3.88
N ASP A 573 -29.57 -24.16 4.36
CA ASP A 573 -30.76 -24.54 3.63
C ASP A 573 -31.98 -23.60 3.88
N VAL A 574 -31.80 -22.58 4.75
CA VAL A 574 -32.88 -21.65 5.10
C VAL A 574 -32.74 -20.34 4.31
N PRO A 575 -33.56 -20.08 3.29
CA PRO A 575 -33.54 -18.79 2.59
C PRO A 575 -33.95 -17.66 3.52
N VAL A 576 -33.19 -16.54 3.48
CA VAL A 576 -33.47 -15.37 4.32
C VAL A 576 -33.72 -14.09 3.50
N GLY A 577 -33.34 -14.08 2.24
CA GLY A 577 -33.54 -12.93 1.36
C GLY A 577 -32.81 -13.09 0.02
N PRO A 578 -32.79 -12.05 -0.83
CA PRO A 578 -32.01 -12.04 -2.05
C PRO A 578 -30.50 -12.00 -1.73
N ALA A 579 -29.70 -12.71 -2.52
CA ALA A 579 -28.24 -12.67 -2.39
C ALA A 579 -27.65 -11.41 -3.03
N ILE A 580 -28.25 -10.95 -4.14
CA ILE A 580 -27.76 -9.84 -4.95
C ILE A 580 -28.92 -8.95 -5.37
N LEU A 581 -28.70 -7.65 -5.33
CA LEU A 581 -29.63 -6.62 -5.80
C LEU A 581 -28.92 -5.79 -6.88
N LEU A 582 -29.64 -5.55 -7.98
CA LEU A 582 -29.18 -4.68 -9.07
C LEU A 582 -30.19 -3.54 -9.25
N ASN A 583 -29.78 -2.33 -8.94
CA ASN A 583 -30.58 -1.11 -9.12
C ASN A 583 -29.98 -0.23 -10.20
N ARG A 584 -30.84 0.39 -11.02
CA ARG A 584 -30.43 1.33 -12.07
C ARG A 584 -30.85 2.73 -11.68
N ILE A 585 -29.92 3.67 -11.75
CA ILE A 585 -30.15 5.07 -11.36
C ILE A 585 -29.47 5.98 -12.41
N GLY A 586 -30.25 6.86 -13.03
CA GLY A 586 -29.72 7.70 -14.09
C GLY A 586 -29.09 6.88 -15.22
N GLN A 587 -27.82 7.10 -15.47
CA GLN A 587 -27.05 6.36 -16.48
C GLN A 587 -26.22 5.21 -15.89
N GLY A 588 -26.15 5.10 -14.56
CA GLY A 588 -25.35 4.11 -13.86
C GLY A 588 -26.16 3.00 -13.20
N SER A 589 -25.47 2.20 -12.42
CA SER A 589 -26.07 1.07 -11.69
C SER A 589 -25.35 0.81 -10.38
N VAL A 590 -26.09 0.28 -9.40
CA VAL A 590 -25.56 -0.21 -8.14
C VAL A 590 -25.84 -1.70 -8.02
N LEU A 591 -24.81 -2.51 -7.90
CA LEU A 591 -24.90 -3.94 -7.64
C LEU A 591 -24.50 -4.19 -6.20
N THR A 592 -25.42 -4.73 -5.42
CA THR A 592 -25.22 -4.99 -3.99
C THR A 592 -25.21 -6.48 -3.70
N PHE A 593 -24.14 -6.96 -3.10
CA PHE A 593 -24.08 -8.28 -2.48
C PHE A 593 -24.59 -8.18 -1.05
N ALA A 594 -25.60 -8.94 -0.71
CA ALA A 594 -26.13 -9.03 0.65
C ALA A 594 -25.12 -9.67 1.62
N GLY A 595 -24.29 -10.59 1.14
CA GLY A 595 -23.11 -11.11 1.83
C GLY A 595 -21.82 -10.38 1.45
N SER A 596 -20.68 -10.91 1.91
CA SER A 596 -19.35 -10.33 1.73
C SER A 596 -18.42 -11.24 0.93
N PRO A 597 -18.61 -11.36 -0.42
CA PRO A 597 -17.73 -12.20 -1.24
C PRO A 597 -16.28 -11.72 -1.24
N ASP A 598 -16.02 -10.44 -0.98
CA ASP A 598 -14.73 -9.84 -0.73
C ASP A 598 -14.08 -10.42 0.55
N TRP A 599 -14.76 -10.36 1.68
CA TRP A 599 -14.29 -10.94 2.93
C TRP A 599 -14.02 -12.45 2.79
N ALA A 600 -14.97 -13.17 2.16
CA ALA A 600 -14.85 -14.61 1.91
C ALA A 600 -13.63 -14.94 1.05
N THR A 601 -13.31 -14.12 0.05
CA THR A 601 -12.17 -14.33 -0.86
C THR A 601 -10.81 -14.29 -0.15
N ALA A 602 -10.69 -13.55 0.95
CA ALA A 602 -9.48 -13.50 1.78
C ALA A 602 -9.55 -14.36 3.04
N SER A 603 -10.66 -15.06 3.28
CA SER A 603 -10.83 -15.95 4.43
C SER A 603 -10.14 -17.31 4.23
N ASP A 604 -10.00 -18.07 5.30
CA ASP A 604 -9.49 -19.45 5.26
C ASP A 604 -10.40 -20.41 4.48
N HIS A 605 -11.68 -20.06 4.35
CA HIS A 605 -12.68 -20.81 3.59
C HIS A 605 -13.02 -20.14 2.26
N HIS A 606 -12.01 -19.60 1.58
CA HIS A 606 -12.21 -18.98 0.26
C HIS A 606 -12.54 -20.03 -0.81
N LEU A 607 -13.59 -19.76 -1.57
CA LEU A 607 -13.98 -20.57 -2.74
C LEU A 607 -13.68 -19.79 -4.02
N THR A 608 -13.48 -20.52 -5.11
CA THR A 608 -13.31 -19.90 -6.44
C THR A 608 -14.54 -19.09 -6.84
N GLU A 609 -15.74 -19.54 -6.44
CA GLU A 609 -17.01 -18.91 -6.72
C GLU A 609 -17.13 -17.50 -6.14
N THR A 610 -16.66 -17.27 -4.90
CA THR A 610 -16.70 -15.95 -4.26
C THR A 610 -15.88 -14.93 -5.02
N ARG A 611 -14.66 -15.32 -5.40
CA ARG A 611 -13.75 -14.51 -6.20
C ARG A 611 -14.31 -14.22 -7.60
N ARG A 612 -14.88 -15.24 -8.26
CA ARG A 612 -15.50 -15.09 -9.58
C ARG A 612 -16.70 -14.17 -9.55
N LEU A 613 -17.53 -14.23 -8.52
CA LEU A 613 -18.69 -13.35 -8.38
C LEU A 613 -18.27 -11.86 -8.40
N LEU A 614 -17.22 -11.50 -7.67
CA LEU A 614 -16.74 -10.11 -7.68
C LEU A 614 -16.21 -9.69 -9.06
N ALA A 615 -15.39 -10.52 -9.69
CA ALA A 615 -14.89 -10.25 -11.02
C ALA A 615 -16.00 -10.17 -12.07
N ASN A 616 -16.98 -11.06 -11.97
CA ASN A 616 -18.14 -11.10 -12.86
C ASN A 616 -19.05 -9.88 -12.66
N ALA A 617 -19.18 -9.37 -11.42
CA ALA A 617 -19.90 -8.12 -11.15
C ALA A 617 -19.27 -6.94 -11.88
N VAL A 618 -17.93 -6.83 -11.86
CA VAL A 618 -17.23 -5.79 -12.62
C VAL A 618 -17.47 -5.95 -14.12
N ARG A 619 -17.37 -7.17 -14.66
CA ARG A 619 -17.62 -7.45 -16.09
C ARG A 619 -19.08 -7.17 -16.51
N LEU A 620 -20.02 -7.43 -15.63
CA LEU A 620 -21.44 -7.11 -15.87
C LEU A 620 -21.67 -5.60 -15.97
N LEU A 621 -21.07 -4.83 -15.05
CA LEU A 621 -21.22 -3.37 -14.99
C LEU A 621 -20.35 -2.64 -16.01
N ASN A 622 -19.22 -3.21 -16.40
CA ASN A 622 -18.32 -2.69 -17.45
C ASN A 622 -18.12 -3.73 -18.56
N PRO A 623 -19.11 -3.93 -19.45
CA PRO A 623 -19.06 -4.98 -20.48
C PRO A 623 -18.11 -4.66 -21.63
N ALA A 624 -17.58 -3.45 -21.72
CA ALA A 624 -16.66 -3.01 -22.77
C ALA A 624 -15.36 -2.45 -22.18
N PRO A 625 -14.57 -3.26 -21.45
CA PRO A 625 -13.34 -2.79 -20.85
C PRO A 625 -12.32 -2.36 -21.90
N ARG A 626 -11.45 -1.42 -21.53
CA ARG A 626 -10.36 -0.94 -22.42
C ARG A 626 -9.38 -2.05 -22.77
N ILE A 627 -9.20 -3.00 -21.86
CA ILE A 627 -8.31 -4.13 -22.04
C ILE A 627 -8.85 -5.36 -21.31
N THR A 628 -8.67 -6.53 -21.93
CA THR A 628 -8.92 -7.83 -21.31
C THR A 628 -7.62 -8.64 -21.34
N ILE A 629 -7.25 -9.23 -20.21
CA ILE A 629 -6.06 -10.06 -20.06
C ILE A 629 -6.49 -11.43 -19.54
N GLU A 630 -6.01 -12.48 -20.19
CA GLU A 630 -6.18 -13.86 -19.77
C GLU A 630 -4.80 -14.46 -19.52
N ALA A 631 -4.51 -14.78 -18.28
CA ALA A 631 -3.26 -15.37 -17.83
C ALA A 631 -3.49 -16.29 -16.63
N PRO A 632 -2.51 -17.11 -16.22
CA PRO A 632 -2.58 -17.85 -14.97
C PRO A 632 -2.72 -16.91 -13.77
N ALA A 633 -3.49 -17.31 -12.75
CA ALA A 633 -3.76 -16.49 -11.55
C ALA A 633 -2.49 -16.07 -10.78
N ALA A 634 -1.38 -16.79 -10.96
CA ALA A 634 -0.07 -16.45 -10.37
C ALA A 634 0.68 -15.33 -11.13
N VAL A 635 0.13 -14.83 -12.22
CA VAL A 635 0.69 -13.70 -12.98
C VAL A 635 -0.06 -12.44 -12.59
N GLN A 636 0.64 -11.44 -12.06
CA GLN A 636 0.07 -10.11 -11.85
C GLN A 636 0.19 -9.26 -13.11
N SER A 637 -0.71 -8.31 -13.30
CA SER A 637 -0.71 -7.48 -14.48
C SER A 637 -0.99 -6.02 -14.15
N VAL A 638 -0.15 -5.12 -14.66
CA VAL A 638 -0.33 -3.67 -14.55
C VAL A 638 -0.41 -3.07 -15.94
N VAL A 639 -1.41 -2.24 -16.17
CA VAL A 639 -1.61 -1.61 -17.49
C VAL A 639 -1.42 -0.12 -17.38
N THR A 640 -0.60 0.42 -18.30
CA THR A 640 -0.39 1.87 -18.42
C THR A 640 -0.56 2.33 -19.87
N ASP A 641 -0.98 3.57 -20.05
CA ASP A 641 -1.11 4.21 -21.35
C ASP A 641 -0.18 5.42 -21.45
N ASP A 642 0.47 5.56 -22.58
CA ASP A 642 1.22 6.74 -22.94
C ASP A 642 0.62 7.35 -24.22
N PRO A 643 -0.26 8.32 -24.08
CA PRO A 643 -0.89 8.98 -25.25
C PRO A 643 0.11 9.69 -26.17
N ALA A 644 1.24 10.15 -25.64
CA ALA A 644 2.25 10.86 -26.43
C ALA A 644 2.94 9.91 -27.42
N THR A 645 3.28 8.72 -27.01
CA THR A 645 3.83 7.66 -27.88
C THR A 645 2.75 6.75 -28.46
N ARG A 646 1.48 6.94 -28.10
CA ARG A 646 0.33 6.12 -28.51
C ARG A 646 0.56 4.63 -28.22
N THR A 647 1.02 4.32 -27.02
CA THR A 647 1.42 2.96 -26.65
C THR A 647 0.78 2.56 -25.32
N LEU A 648 0.01 1.47 -25.35
CA LEU A 648 -0.39 0.73 -24.15
C LEU A 648 0.75 -0.19 -23.73
N ARG A 649 1.06 -0.22 -22.45
CA ARG A 649 2.05 -1.10 -21.85
C ARG A 649 1.34 -2.05 -20.88
N ILE A 650 1.59 -3.33 -21.05
CA ILE A 650 1.06 -4.37 -20.17
C ILE A 650 2.27 -5.02 -19.49
N HIS A 651 2.50 -4.65 -18.23
CA HIS A 651 3.49 -5.29 -17.39
C HIS A 651 2.91 -6.60 -16.86
N LEU A 652 3.66 -7.66 -16.99
CA LEU A 652 3.33 -9.00 -16.55
C LEU A 652 4.40 -9.44 -15.54
N LEU A 653 3.96 -9.87 -14.35
CA LEU A 653 4.82 -10.20 -13.23
C LEU A 653 4.54 -11.63 -12.80
N GLY A 654 5.41 -12.54 -13.24
CA GLY A 654 5.26 -13.95 -12.99
C GLY A 654 5.74 -14.36 -11.61
N TYR A 655 4.82 -14.81 -10.75
CA TYR A 655 5.13 -15.32 -9.42
C TYR A 655 5.18 -16.84 -9.43
N ASN A 656 6.37 -17.39 -9.25
CA ASN A 656 6.60 -18.83 -9.20
C ASN A 656 7.36 -19.17 -7.91
N ALA A 657 6.65 -19.24 -6.79
CA ALA A 657 7.25 -19.66 -5.53
C ALA A 657 6.99 -21.15 -5.28
N PRO A 658 7.94 -21.87 -4.67
CA PRO A 658 7.73 -23.22 -4.18
C PRO A 658 6.58 -23.28 -3.16
N PRO A 659 6.05 -24.47 -2.83
CA PRO A 659 5.07 -24.63 -1.78
C PRO A 659 5.54 -24.02 -0.46
N GLN A 660 4.64 -23.35 0.25
CA GLN A 660 4.93 -22.72 1.51
C GLN A 660 5.27 -23.76 2.59
N THR A 661 6.17 -23.38 3.50
CA THR A 661 6.51 -24.20 4.64
C THR A 661 5.44 -24.11 5.74
N THR A 662 5.36 -25.14 6.58
CA THR A 662 4.50 -25.12 7.76
C THR A 662 4.95 -24.02 8.74
N PRO A 663 4.03 -23.26 9.36
CA PRO A 663 4.36 -22.28 10.37
C PRO A 663 5.08 -22.95 11.55
N ALA A 664 6.13 -22.33 12.06
CA ALA A 664 6.78 -22.75 13.29
C ALA A 664 6.03 -22.19 14.51
N LYS A 665 6.16 -22.83 15.67
CA LYS A 665 5.53 -22.39 16.92
C LYS A 665 5.88 -20.94 17.27
N GLU A 666 7.11 -20.55 17.01
CA GLU A 666 7.65 -19.21 17.26
C GLU A 666 7.21 -18.19 16.19
N ARG A 667 6.64 -18.67 15.09
CA ARG A 667 6.15 -17.88 13.98
C ARG A 667 4.86 -18.48 13.44
N PRO A 668 3.71 -18.01 13.96
CA PRO A 668 2.41 -18.58 13.61
C PRO A 668 1.92 -18.21 12.20
N TYR A 669 2.69 -17.45 11.43
CA TYR A 669 2.39 -17.06 10.05
C TYR A 669 3.30 -17.79 9.06
N VAL A 670 2.77 -18.08 7.89
CA VAL A 670 3.50 -18.71 6.79
C VAL A 670 4.21 -17.60 5.99
N LEU A 671 5.53 -17.64 6.01
CA LEU A 671 6.32 -16.75 5.15
C LEU A 671 6.31 -17.27 3.70
N PRO A 672 6.21 -16.40 2.71
CA PRO A 672 6.42 -16.80 1.34
C PRO A 672 7.84 -17.36 1.16
N VAL A 673 7.96 -18.37 0.31
CA VAL A 673 9.27 -18.89 -0.09
C VAL A 673 9.81 -17.99 -1.22
N PRO A 674 11.11 -17.66 -1.22
CA PRO A 674 11.70 -16.84 -2.27
C PRO A 674 11.51 -17.47 -3.66
N ILE A 675 11.32 -16.63 -4.66
CA ILE A 675 11.28 -17.05 -6.07
C ILE A 675 12.71 -17.36 -6.52
N GLU A 676 12.92 -18.57 -7.06
CA GLU A 676 14.23 -18.98 -7.58
C GLU A 676 14.31 -18.90 -9.10
N ASP A 677 13.22 -19.24 -9.80
CA ASP A 677 13.17 -19.35 -11.25
C ASP A 677 12.05 -18.51 -11.88
N ALA A 678 12.28 -18.11 -13.13
CA ALA A 678 11.25 -17.47 -13.93
C ALA A 678 10.18 -18.50 -14.37
N PRO A 679 8.89 -18.17 -14.26
CA PRO A 679 7.82 -19.03 -14.76
C PRO A 679 7.72 -18.96 -16.29
N LEU A 680 7.31 -20.09 -16.89
CA LEU A 680 6.89 -20.15 -18.29
C LEU A 680 5.34 -20.12 -18.34
N TYR A 681 4.76 -19.11 -18.98
CA TYR A 681 3.30 -18.98 -19.04
C TYR A 681 2.81 -18.32 -20.32
N ARG A 682 1.55 -18.58 -20.64
CA ARG A 682 0.86 -18.00 -21.79
C ARG A 682 -0.07 -16.87 -21.33
N VAL A 683 -0.10 -15.80 -22.10
CA VAL A 683 -0.99 -14.66 -21.90
C VAL A 683 -1.73 -14.35 -23.20
N THR A 684 -3.03 -14.05 -23.11
CA THR A 684 -3.80 -13.48 -24.19
C THR A 684 -4.26 -12.08 -23.78
N VAL A 685 -3.97 -11.08 -24.60
CA VAL A 685 -4.36 -9.69 -24.38
C VAL A 685 -5.27 -9.24 -25.51
N ARG A 686 -6.41 -8.62 -25.17
CA ARG A 686 -7.32 -8.01 -26.12
C ARG A 686 -7.54 -6.54 -25.74
N ALA A 687 -7.18 -5.62 -26.64
CA ALA A 687 -7.41 -4.19 -26.45
C ALA A 687 -8.67 -3.73 -27.19
N ALA A 688 -9.47 -2.85 -26.57
CA ALA A 688 -10.63 -2.22 -27.21
C ALA A 688 -10.20 -1.28 -28.35
N LYS A 689 -9.13 -0.50 -28.11
CA LYS A 689 -8.51 0.32 -29.17
C LYS A 689 -7.80 -0.57 -30.20
N PRO A 690 -8.00 -0.34 -31.52
CA PRO A 690 -7.18 -0.97 -32.54
C PRO A 690 -5.71 -0.57 -32.37
N PHE A 691 -4.81 -1.54 -32.51
CA PHE A 691 -3.37 -1.28 -32.48
C PHE A 691 -2.69 -1.78 -33.74
N ARG A 692 -1.59 -1.15 -34.12
CA ARG A 692 -0.84 -1.44 -35.36
C ARG A 692 0.25 -2.48 -35.14
N ARG A 693 0.92 -2.42 -33.99
CA ARG A 693 2.06 -3.28 -33.63
C ARG A 693 1.88 -3.83 -32.22
N ALA A 694 2.29 -5.08 -32.04
CA ALA A 694 2.49 -5.71 -30.73
C ALA A 694 3.94 -6.19 -30.65
N ALA A 695 4.60 -5.94 -29.53
CA ALA A 695 5.98 -6.37 -29.27
C ALA A 695 6.14 -6.67 -27.77
N ALA A 696 7.15 -7.46 -27.44
CA ALA A 696 7.66 -7.62 -26.07
C ALA A 696 8.93 -6.78 -25.91
N VAL A 697 9.23 -6.32 -24.70
CA VAL A 697 10.49 -5.65 -24.37
C VAL A 697 11.59 -6.67 -24.15
N GLY A 698 11.25 -7.81 -23.50
CA GLY A 698 12.18 -8.92 -23.30
C GLY A 698 12.43 -9.72 -24.58
N THR A 699 13.60 -10.33 -24.68
CA THR A 699 14.02 -11.13 -25.85
C THR A 699 13.57 -12.60 -25.76
N SER A 700 13.21 -13.08 -24.58
CA SER A 700 12.76 -14.46 -24.31
C SER A 700 11.27 -14.68 -24.60
N THR A 701 10.51 -13.61 -24.85
CA THR A 701 9.07 -13.67 -25.06
C THR A 701 8.71 -13.75 -26.53
N VAL A 702 7.90 -14.74 -26.88
CA VAL A 702 7.36 -14.89 -28.24
C VAL A 702 5.97 -14.28 -28.32
N VAL A 703 5.80 -13.26 -29.19
CA VAL A 703 4.55 -12.54 -29.39
C VAL A 703 3.94 -12.89 -30.75
N LYS A 704 2.63 -13.23 -30.75
CA LYS A 704 1.84 -13.48 -31.96
C LYS A 704 0.59 -12.59 -31.94
N ARG A 705 0.38 -11.79 -32.99
CA ARG A 705 -0.82 -10.98 -33.15
C ARG A 705 -1.87 -11.72 -33.98
N ARG A 706 -3.12 -11.71 -33.51
CA ARG A 706 -4.29 -12.22 -34.24
C ARG A 706 -5.45 -11.21 -34.19
N GLY A 707 -5.46 -10.30 -35.15
CA GLY A 707 -6.44 -9.21 -35.17
C GLY A 707 -6.27 -8.23 -33.99
N ARG A 708 -7.27 -8.20 -33.08
CA ARG A 708 -7.25 -7.44 -31.82
C ARG A 708 -6.66 -8.22 -30.65
N ASN A 709 -6.33 -9.48 -30.82
CA ASN A 709 -5.74 -10.33 -29.80
C ASN A 709 -4.22 -10.38 -29.97
N VAL A 710 -3.52 -10.43 -28.88
CA VAL A 710 -2.09 -10.70 -28.77
C VAL A 710 -1.91 -11.92 -27.90
N GLU A 711 -1.28 -12.95 -28.43
CA GLU A 711 -0.84 -14.11 -27.68
C GLU A 711 0.65 -13.98 -27.38
N ALA A 712 1.04 -14.13 -26.13
CA ALA A 712 2.43 -14.13 -25.72
C ALA A 712 2.77 -15.42 -24.95
N LEU A 713 3.93 -16.00 -25.23
CA LEU A 713 4.55 -17.03 -24.41
C LEU A 713 5.72 -16.36 -23.69
N VAL A 714 5.58 -16.18 -22.39
CA VAL A 714 6.51 -15.44 -21.54
C VAL A 714 7.34 -16.43 -20.73
N ASN A 715 8.64 -16.22 -20.71
CA ASN A 715 9.59 -16.95 -19.87
C ASN A 715 10.50 -15.96 -19.16
N ASP A 716 9.92 -15.15 -18.29
CA ASP A 716 10.64 -14.17 -17.48
C ASP A 716 9.82 -13.81 -16.22
N ILE A 717 10.50 -13.25 -15.24
CA ILE A 717 9.91 -12.68 -14.03
C ILE A 717 9.08 -11.44 -14.38
N HIS A 718 9.62 -10.54 -15.20
CA HIS A 718 8.94 -9.33 -15.64
C HIS A 718 9.03 -9.15 -17.15
N GLU A 719 7.88 -9.11 -17.79
CA GLU A 719 7.75 -8.76 -19.19
C GLU A 719 6.85 -7.53 -19.37
N CYS A 720 7.15 -6.71 -20.35
CA CYS A 720 6.30 -5.60 -20.77
C CYS A 720 5.89 -5.77 -22.24
N LEU A 721 4.60 -5.99 -22.47
CA LEU A 721 4.04 -6.03 -23.82
C LEU A 721 3.64 -4.60 -24.26
N LEU A 722 4.06 -4.23 -25.45
CA LEU A 722 3.82 -2.92 -26.05
C LEU A 722 2.77 -3.04 -27.17
N LEU A 723 1.65 -2.34 -27.05
CA LEU A 723 0.63 -2.24 -28.09
C LEU A 723 0.59 -0.80 -28.64
N SER A 724 1.17 -0.55 -29.81
CA SER A 724 1.17 0.76 -30.44
C SER A 724 -0.10 0.96 -31.28
N TYR A 725 -0.89 2.02 -31.01
CA TYR A 725 -2.19 2.30 -31.60
C TYR A 725 -2.22 3.58 -32.45
#